data_d286ab0c03380a8b20e705f4e52f3313
#
_entry.id   d286ab0c03380a8b20e705f4e52f3313
#
_cell.length_a   1.000
_cell.length_b   1.000
_cell.length_c   1.000
_cell.angle_alpha   90.00
_cell.angle_beta   90.00
_cell.angle_gamma   90.00
#
_symmetry.space_group_name_H-M   'P 1'
#
loop_
_entity.id
_entity.type
_entity.pdbx_description
1 polymer ?
#
loop_
_entity_poly.entity_id
_entity_poly.type
_entity_poly.pdbx_seq_one_letter_code
_entity_poly.pdbx_strand_id
1 'polypeptide(L)'
;MDFLAKTTDAVTESEIRHANTVRELAGECLVLLENNGALPITTPGRIAVYGNGARHTVRGGGGSGEVNTRYNVSICEGLANAGFDIASTGWLDRYDEIYDSSIKAYMDKVESIAAERGVPATSVYFEMAFEAPVMPRITEEDVAEAACDTAIFVISRDSTEGRDRKPEKGDYYLTDEEEYNLNYITDNFDKVIVLLNIGGVIDMTRLKHRPGVSSILFVGQVGNQTGDIVADAITGKTNPSGKLVDTWASHYEDYPCANEFSSLDGDTDDEFYKEGIYVGYRYFDSFGITPAYCFGFGRSYTTFTTEVWSVTQEGNDISIWVKVFNTGDFPGKEVVQVYFSAPEGPVDRPYQELAGFAKTDLIYPGESMNVEITFPIDNFACFDDRYPARVIPDGDYIIRVGTSSRETNIEAVLNIPEFIVQEKYDRILEDDARYLFEDMKNPGKGKEAHQAIDYAQLLTCERKFTLNLFRVRRSIIRYRGVCETHMDERRDEVLTLGSVIGRNAGVAEFVAQFSLEELSELIVGNYIKDGFEDVVFSSAMHVPGAAAETTGRFEGKRRFPVLVMADGPAGLRLQPHFKATRNGDLLRGGEMFGLINNPFPEDTPEDAIDYYQYCTMIPTAISLASTWNLNLIEKLGRLVGEEM
;
A
#
# COMPACT_ATOMS: atom_id res chain seq x y z
N MET A 1 9.47 -31.59 16.58
CA MET A 1 8.30 -30.87 15.98
C MET A 1 7.95 -31.50 14.66
N ASP A 2 6.68 -31.44 14.24
CA ASP A 2 6.28 -31.81 12.89
C ASP A 2 6.06 -30.53 12.11
N PHE A 3 6.95 -30.23 11.15
CA PHE A 3 6.82 -29.06 10.30
C PHE A 3 5.82 -29.34 9.17
N LEU A 4 4.99 -28.34 8.85
CA LEU A 4 4.02 -28.41 7.74
C LEU A 4 4.66 -28.05 6.38
N ALA A 5 5.88 -27.48 6.41
CA ALA A 5 6.64 -27.15 5.20
C ALA A 5 6.98 -28.41 4.38
N LYS A 6 7.16 -28.24 3.07
CA LYS A 6 7.41 -29.35 2.12
C LYS A 6 8.85 -29.83 2.20
N THR A 7 9.04 -31.13 2.03
CA THR A 7 10.39 -31.76 1.99
C THR A 7 10.95 -31.89 0.57
N THR A 8 10.40 -31.19 -0.39
CA THR A 8 10.84 -31.17 -1.79
C THR A 8 10.87 -29.74 -2.32
N ASP A 9 11.90 -29.40 -3.07
CA ASP A 9 12.02 -28.11 -3.77
C ASP A 9 11.22 -28.04 -5.10
N ALA A 10 10.38 -29.01 -5.39
CA ALA A 10 9.54 -28.98 -6.58
C ALA A 10 8.49 -27.88 -6.53
N VAL A 11 8.37 -27.13 -7.63
CA VAL A 11 7.28 -26.15 -7.80
C VAL A 11 5.93 -26.84 -7.70
N THR A 12 5.01 -26.27 -6.93
CA THR A 12 3.71 -26.88 -6.67
C THR A 12 2.60 -26.24 -7.52
N GLU A 13 1.48 -26.97 -7.65
CA GLU A 13 0.29 -26.43 -8.34
C GLU A 13 -0.26 -25.19 -7.63
N SER A 14 -0.15 -25.10 -6.30
CA SER A 14 -0.56 -23.90 -5.54
C SER A 14 0.32 -22.70 -5.86
N GLU A 15 1.65 -22.85 -5.90
CA GLU A 15 2.56 -21.78 -6.29
C GLU A 15 2.24 -21.23 -7.69
N ILE A 16 2.00 -22.11 -8.66
CA ILE A 16 1.63 -21.72 -10.04
C ILE A 16 0.27 -20.99 -10.05
N ARG A 17 -0.73 -21.54 -9.35
CA ARG A 17 -2.06 -20.93 -9.26
C ARG A 17 -2.01 -19.55 -8.62
N HIS A 18 -1.27 -19.38 -7.52
CA HIS A 18 -1.13 -18.11 -6.81
C HIS A 18 -0.44 -17.06 -7.68
N ALA A 19 0.67 -17.40 -8.33
CA ALA A 19 1.39 -16.51 -9.25
C ALA A 19 0.48 -16.04 -10.40
N ASN A 20 -0.29 -16.94 -11.00
CA ASN A 20 -1.23 -16.61 -12.06
C ASN A 20 -2.37 -15.70 -11.54
N THR A 21 -2.88 -15.95 -10.32
CA THR A 21 -3.91 -15.13 -9.69
C THR A 21 -3.40 -13.71 -9.44
N VAL A 22 -2.18 -13.55 -8.92
CA VAL A 22 -1.56 -12.24 -8.73
C VAL A 22 -1.42 -11.52 -10.07
N ARG A 23 -0.88 -12.17 -11.10
CA ARG A 23 -0.73 -11.59 -12.45
C ARG A 23 -2.07 -11.11 -13.02
N GLU A 24 -3.13 -11.94 -12.91
CA GLU A 24 -4.46 -11.61 -13.44
C GLU A 24 -5.06 -10.39 -12.73
N LEU A 25 -4.95 -10.33 -11.40
CA LEU A 25 -5.63 -9.31 -10.60
C LEU A 25 -4.83 -8.02 -10.48
N ALA A 26 -3.51 -8.09 -10.32
CA ALA A 26 -2.68 -6.93 -10.00
C ALA A 26 -2.52 -5.92 -11.16
N GLY A 27 -2.94 -6.25 -12.37
CA GLY A 27 -3.04 -5.29 -13.46
C GLY A 27 -3.99 -4.10 -13.16
N GLU A 28 -4.95 -4.30 -12.25
CA GLU A 28 -5.84 -3.22 -11.79
C GLU A 28 -5.16 -2.25 -10.81
N CYS A 29 -3.96 -2.56 -10.30
CA CYS A 29 -3.16 -1.65 -9.47
C CYS A 29 -2.52 -0.53 -10.29
N LEU A 30 -2.27 -0.77 -11.59
CA LEU A 30 -1.52 0.14 -12.45
C LEU A 30 -2.35 1.39 -12.74
N VAL A 31 -1.72 2.58 -12.58
CA VAL A 31 -2.37 3.87 -12.82
C VAL A 31 -1.74 4.55 -14.03
N LEU A 32 -2.50 4.73 -15.09
CA LEU A 32 -2.06 5.48 -16.26
C LEU A 32 -2.18 6.98 -15.97
N LEU A 33 -1.04 7.66 -15.83
CA LEU A 33 -0.97 9.09 -15.52
C LEU A 33 -1.06 9.95 -16.77
N GLU A 34 -0.26 9.62 -17.80
CA GLU A 34 -0.22 10.32 -19.08
C GLU A 34 -0.19 9.32 -20.22
N ASN A 35 -0.90 9.63 -21.33
CA ASN A 35 -0.83 8.86 -22.56
C ASN A 35 -1.29 9.72 -23.75
N ASN A 36 -0.42 9.89 -24.72
CA ASN A 36 -0.73 10.58 -25.98
C ASN A 36 -1.08 9.62 -27.13
N GLY A 37 -1.40 8.35 -26.80
CA GLY A 37 -1.68 7.28 -27.77
C GLY A 37 -0.47 6.36 -28.03
N ALA A 38 0.62 6.48 -27.27
CA ALA A 38 1.76 5.56 -27.35
C ALA A 38 1.44 4.17 -26.77
N LEU A 39 0.54 4.10 -25.84
CA LEU A 39 0.01 2.86 -25.25
C LEU A 39 -1.46 2.65 -25.63
N PRO A 40 -1.89 1.39 -25.85
CA PRO A 40 -1.10 0.15 -25.80
C PRO A 40 -0.31 -0.10 -27.08
N ILE A 41 0.80 -0.88 -26.95
CA ILE A 41 1.57 -1.42 -28.07
C ILE A 41 1.03 -2.82 -28.41
N THR A 42 0.00 -2.89 -29.22
CA THR A 42 -0.71 -4.14 -29.51
C THR A 42 0.08 -5.17 -30.32
N THR A 43 1.15 -4.75 -30.95
CA THR A 43 2.05 -5.65 -31.70
C THR A 43 3.46 -5.49 -31.14
N PRO A 44 3.94 -6.45 -30.33
CA PRO A 44 5.31 -6.44 -29.83
C PRO A 44 6.34 -6.36 -30.95
N GLY A 45 7.38 -5.59 -30.74
CA GLY A 45 8.47 -5.39 -31.69
C GLY A 45 9.77 -5.11 -30.96
N ARG A 46 10.73 -4.50 -31.66
CA ARG A 46 12.01 -4.10 -31.10
C ARG A 46 11.85 -2.84 -30.27
N ILE A 47 12.32 -2.84 -29.03
CA ILE A 47 12.24 -1.71 -28.09
C ILE A 47 13.54 -1.57 -27.29
N ALA A 48 13.87 -0.34 -26.88
CA ALA A 48 14.90 -0.07 -25.89
C ALA A 48 14.30 0.00 -24.49
N VAL A 49 14.95 -0.58 -23.50
CA VAL A 49 14.56 -0.49 -22.09
C VAL A 49 15.74 -0.01 -21.27
N TYR A 50 15.57 1.08 -20.56
CA TYR A 50 16.60 1.71 -19.73
C TYR A 50 16.06 1.99 -18.32
N GLY A 51 16.93 2.38 -17.40
CA GLY A 51 16.58 2.78 -16.06
C GLY A 51 16.88 1.73 -15.00
N ASN A 52 17.00 2.20 -13.76
CA ASN A 52 17.46 1.38 -12.63
C ASN A 52 16.53 0.20 -12.28
N GLY A 53 15.25 0.29 -12.60
CA GLY A 53 14.28 -0.79 -12.35
C GLY A 53 14.04 -1.75 -13.50
N ALA A 54 14.75 -1.60 -14.62
CA ALA A 54 14.50 -2.42 -15.81
C ALA A 54 14.72 -3.93 -15.56
N ARG A 55 15.87 -4.30 -15.01
CA ARG A 55 16.18 -5.67 -14.56
C ARG A 55 16.13 -5.80 -13.02
N HIS A 56 16.46 -4.75 -12.29
CA HIS A 56 16.38 -4.68 -10.84
C HIS A 56 15.01 -4.11 -10.38
N THR A 57 13.95 -4.78 -10.82
CA THR A 57 12.58 -4.35 -10.58
C THR A 57 12.21 -4.45 -9.11
N VAL A 58 11.77 -3.35 -8.51
CA VAL A 58 11.30 -3.31 -7.12
C VAL A 58 9.88 -3.88 -7.06
N ARG A 59 9.72 -4.95 -6.31
CA ARG A 59 8.46 -5.72 -6.20
C ARG A 59 7.64 -5.40 -4.96
N GLY A 60 8.30 -4.88 -3.92
CA GLY A 60 7.73 -4.52 -2.62
C GLY A 60 8.76 -3.82 -1.75
N GLY A 61 8.40 -3.48 -0.52
CA GLY A 61 9.32 -2.88 0.44
C GLY A 61 10.30 -3.89 1.02
N GLY A 62 11.44 -3.40 1.55
CA GLY A 62 12.39 -4.17 2.36
C GLY A 62 11.89 -4.43 3.79
N GLY A 63 12.66 -5.13 4.59
CA GLY A 63 12.33 -5.46 5.98
C GLY A 63 11.19 -6.46 6.10
N SER A 64 10.18 -6.17 6.93
CA SER A 64 8.99 -7.02 7.12
C SER A 64 8.15 -7.20 5.85
N GLY A 65 8.25 -6.28 4.90
CA GLY A 65 7.60 -6.36 3.59
C GLY A 65 8.29 -7.23 2.55
N GLU A 66 9.50 -7.71 2.83
CA GLU A 66 10.27 -8.55 1.91
C GLU A 66 9.82 -10.02 1.97
N VAL A 67 9.05 -10.47 0.98
CA VAL A 67 8.59 -11.86 0.87
C VAL A 67 9.64 -12.71 0.16
N ASN A 68 9.98 -13.85 0.74
CA ASN A 68 10.91 -14.82 0.17
C ASN A 68 10.19 -15.66 -0.90
N THR A 69 10.18 -15.17 -2.11
CA THR A 69 9.54 -15.81 -3.27
C THR A 69 10.52 -16.74 -3.97
N ARG A 70 10.01 -17.79 -4.62
CA ARG A 70 10.86 -18.70 -5.40
C ARG A 70 11.50 -18.01 -6.62
N TYR A 71 10.75 -17.13 -7.27
CA TYR A 71 11.22 -16.38 -8.46
C TYR A 71 10.52 -15.03 -8.56
N ASN A 72 11.15 -14.14 -9.27
CA ASN A 72 10.65 -12.81 -9.56
C ASN A 72 10.78 -12.55 -11.06
N VAL A 73 9.80 -11.85 -11.62
CA VAL A 73 9.82 -11.45 -13.02
C VAL A 73 10.14 -9.96 -13.10
N SER A 74 11.30 -9.62 -13.65
CA SER A 74 11.69 -8.23 -13.92
C SER A 74 10.89 -7.63 -15.07
N ILE A 75 10.86 -6.31 -15.17
CA ILE A 75 10.16 -5.61 -16.26
C ILE A 75 10.75 -6.03 -17.63
N CYS A 76 12.07 -6.15 -17.75
CA CYS A 76 12.70 -6.66 -18.98
C CYS A 76 12.25 -8.08 -19.32
N GLU A 77 12.23 -8.99 -18.35
CA GLU A 77 11.79 -10.38 -18.57
C GLU A 77 10.31 -10.44 -18.97
N GLY A 78 9.44 -9.68 -18.29
CA GLY A 78 8.01 -9.64 -18.63
C GLY A 78 7.77 -9.13 -20.05
N LEU A 79 8.49 -8.09 -20.47
CA LEU A 79 8.41 -7.57 -21.85
C LEU A 79 8.92 -8.60 -22.86
N ALA A 80 10.03 -9.29 -22.57
CA ALA A 80 10.54 -10.38 -23.40
C ALA A 80 9.54 -11.55 -23.48
N ASN A 81 8.92 -11.94 -22.37
CA ASN A 81 7.87 -12.96 -22.30
C ASN A 81 6.65 -12.58 -23.17
N ALA A 82 6.34 -11.29 -23.27
CA ALA A 82 5.26 -10.77 -24.12
C ALA A 82 5.66 -10.68 -25.61
N GLY A 83 6.90 -11.02 -25.98
CA GLY A 83 7.38 -11.08 -27.35
C GLY A 83 8.11 -9.84 -27.86
N PHE A 84 8.48 -8.91 -26.98
CA PHE A 84 9.34 -7.79 -27.35
C PHE A 84 10.80 -8.23 -27.50
N ASP A 85 11.48 -7.66 -28.50
CA ASP A 85 12.94 -7.76 -28.68
C ASP A 85 13.60 -6.60 -27.92
N ILE A 86 14.24 -6.91 -26.78
CA ILE A 86 14.90 -5.93 -25.92
C ILE A 86 16.25 -5.55 -26.54
N ALA A 87 16.34 -4.34 -27.07
CA ALA A 87 17.44 -3.91 -27.93
C ALA A 87 18.59 -3.20 -27.22
N SER A 88 18.45 -2.89 -25.93
CA SER A 88 19.41 -2.12 -25.13
C SER A 88 20.25 -3.00 -24.20
N THR A 89 20.57 -4.23 -24.64
CA THR A 89 21.23 -5.23 -23.78
C THR A 89 22.61 -4.77 -23.30
N GLY A 90 23.39 -4.09 -24.16
CA GLY A 90 24.70 -3.58 -23.77
C GLY A 90 24.68 -2.57 -22.65
N TRP A 91 23.68 -1.67 -22.61
CA TRP A 91 23.49 -0.75 -21.49
C TRP A 91 23.07 -1.47 -20.21
N LEU A 92 22.12 -2.41 -20.34
CA LEU A 92 21.61 -3.19 -19.22
C LEU A 92 22.72 -4.05 -18.58
N ASP A 93 23.53 -4.70 -19.39
CA ASP A 93 24.64 -5.54 -18.91
C ASP A 93 25.69 -4.69 -18.15
N ARG A 94 26.00 -3.48 -18.66
CA ARG A 94 26.90 -2.55 -17.93
C ARG A 94 26.31 -2.12 -16.58
N TYR A 95 25.01 -1.91 -16.51
CA TYR A 95 24.38 -1.55 -15.22
C TYR A 95 24.38 -2.72 -14.25
N ASP A 96 24.12 -3.96 -14.72
CA ASP A 96 24.21 -5.16 -13.90
C ASP A 96 25.62 -5.35 -13.31
N GLU A 97 26.69 -5.16 -14.11
CA GLU A 97 28.07 -5.23 -13.62
C GLU A 97 28.37 -4.20 -12.51
N ILE A 98 27.83 -2.98 -12.64
CA ILE A 98 27.94 -1.94 -11.62
C ILE A 98 27.17 -2.33 -10.36
N TYR A 99 25.95 -2.84 -10.55
CA TYR A 99 25.07 -3.22 -9.45
C TYR A 99 25.64 -4.37 -8.61
N ASP A 100 26.08 -5.45 -9.27
CA ASP A 100 26.72 -6.61 -8.63
C ASP A 100 28.00 -6.22 -7.89
N SER A 101 28.82 -5.36 -8.49
CA SER A 101 30.03 -4.84 -7.85
C SER A 101 29.70 -4.02 -6.60
N SER A 102 28.60 -3.27 -6.62
CA SER A 102 28.15 -2.45 -5.50
C SER A 102 27.58 -3.29 -4.35
N ILE A 103 26.81 -4.33 -4.67
CA ILE A 103 26.35 -5.32 -3.67
C ILE A 103 27.55 -5.96 -2.98
N LYS A 104 28.53 -6.43 -3.75
CA LYS A 104 29.73 -7.05 -3.20
C LYS A 104 30.49 -6.10 -2.27
N ALA A 105 30.74 -4.87 -2.71
CA ALA A 105 31.43 -3.86 -1.89
C ALA A 105 30.67 -3.53 -0.62
N TYR A 106 29.33 -3.50 -0.69
CA TYR A 106 28.46 -3.29 0.47
C TYR A 106 28.59 -4.44 1.47
N MET A 107 28.50 -5.71 0.99
CA MET A 107 28.61 -6.88 1.86
C MET A 107 30.00 -7.00 2.49
N ASP A 108 31.08 -6.77 1.71
CA ASP A 108 32.45 -6.72 2.23
C ASP A 108 32.61 -5.67 3.36
N LYS A 109 31.92 -4.53 3.23
CA LYS A 109 31.90 -3.46 4.24
C LYS A 109 31.11 -3.86 5.48
N VAL A 110 29.94 -4.50 5.31
CA VAL A 110 29.12 -5.04 6.42
C VAL A 110 29.93 -6.04 7.25
N GLU A 111 30.57 -7.01 6.57
CA GLU A 111 31.41 -8.03 7.22
C GLU A 111 32.61 -7.41 7.95
N SER A 112 33.27 -6.43 7.33
CA SER A 112 34.43 -5.73 7.94
C SER A 112 34.04 -5.00 9.23
N ILE A 113 32.92 -4.26 9.21
CA ILE A 113 32.42 -3.53 10.39
C ILE A 113 31.96 -4.51 11.48
N ALA A 114 31.29 -5.58 11.10
CA ALA A 114 30.86 -6.62 12.03
C ALA A 114 32.06 -7.25 12.75
N ALA A 115 33.10 -7.61 12.00
CA ALA A 115 34.35 -8.15 12.56
C ALA A 115 35.07 -7.15 13.49
N GLU A 116 35.14 -5.87 13.12
CA GLU A 116 35.75 -4.81 13.95
C GLU A 116 35.00 -4.60 15.25
N ARG A 117 33.67 -4.63 15.23
CA ARG A 117 32.81 -4.43 16.40
C ARG A 117 32.60 -5.70 17.21
N GLY A 118 32.93 -6.87 16.68
CA GLY A 118 32.66 -8.18 17.31
C GLY A 118 31.18 -8.50 17.45
N VAL A 119 30.38 -8.06 16.46
CA VAL A 119 28.92 -8.28 16.38
C VAL A 119 28.59 -9.08 15.13
N PRO A 120 27.40 -9.71 15.05
CA PRO A 120 26.94 -10.38 13.83
C PRO A 120 26.82 -9.44 12.65
N ALA A 121 27.04 -9.94 11.43
CA ALA A 121 26.89 -9.19 10.19
C ALA A 121 25.45 -8.67 10.02
N THR A 122 24.45 -9.43 10.48
CA THR A 122 23.03 -9.05 10.52
C THR A 122 22.78 -7.75 11.26
N SER A 123 23.46 -7.53 12.40
CA SER A 123 23.31 -6.29 13.18
C SER A 123 23.75 -5.05 12.37
N VAL A 124 24.87 -5.17 11.66
CA VAL A 124 25.39 -4.08 10.81
C VAL A 124 24.52 -3.88 9.56
N TYR A 125 24.01 -4.96 8.99
CA TYR A 125 23.11 -4.93 7.84
C TYR A 125 21.84 -4.11 8.13
N PHE A 126 21.23 -4.26 9.31
CA PHE A 126 20.08 -3.47 9.71
C PHE A 126 20.38 -2.00 10.02
N GLU A 127 21.62 -1.71 10.47
CA GLU A 127 22.06 -0.33 10.70
C GLU A 127 22.39 0.41 9.40
N MET A 128 22.82 -0.32 8.36
CA MET A 128 23.38 0.24 7.15
C MET A 128 22.69 -0.35 5.91
N ALA A 129 21.68 0.33 5.39
CA ALA A 129 20.99 -0.15 4.20
C ALA A 129 21.86 -0.06 2.94
N PHE A 130 21.61 -0.96 2.01
CA PHE A 130 22.16 -0.90 0.65
C PHE A 130 21.52 0.25 -0.13
N GLU A 131 22.36 1.04 -0.80
CA GLU A 131 21.93 2.08 -1.71
C GLU A 131 22.25 1.64 -3.15
N ALA A 132 21.22 1.66 -4.01
CA ALA A 132 21.41 1.31 -5.42
C ALA A 132 22.47 2.22 -6.06
N PRO A 133 23.39 1.67 -6.86
CA PRO A 133 24.45 2.45 -7.49
C PRO A 133 23.89 3.41 -8.54
N VAL A 134 24.66 4.45 -8.82
CA VAL A 134 24.39 5.39 -9.89
C VAL A 134 24.39 4.64 -11.24
N MET A 135 23.32 4.81 -12.03
CA MET A 135 23.21 4.18 -13.35
C MET A 135 24.14 4.86 -14.37
N PRO A 136 24.63 4.12 -15.39
CA PRO A 136 25.45 4.69 -16.44
C PRO A 136 24.62 5.65 -17.33
N ARG A 137 25.29 6.66 -17.89
CA ARG A 137 24.69 7.53 -18.90
C ARG A 137 24.52 6.77 -20.21
N ILE A 138 23.38 7.02 -20.87
CA ILE A 138 23.10 6.49 -22.20
C ILE A 138 23.97 7.23 -23.21
N THR A 139 24.57 6.49 -24.13
CA THR A 139 25.50 7.01 -25.16
C THR A 139 24.92 6.88 -26.57
N GLU A 140 25.63 7.45 -27.55
CA GLU A 140 25.28 7.32 -28.97
C GLU A 140 25.35 5.85 -29.43
N GLU A 141 26.29 5.08 -28.88
CA GLU A 141 26.42 3.66 -29.17
C GLU A 141 25.20 2.87 -28.68
N ASP A 142 24.68 3.22 -27.49
CA ASP A 142 23.49 2.56 -26.94
C ASP A 142 22.24 2.81 -27.79
N VAL A 143 22.06 4.02 -28.28
CA VAL A 143 20.97 4.36 -29.19
C VAL A 143 21.14 3.67 -30.57
N ALA A 144 22.38 3.64 -31.07
CA ALA A 144 22.69 2.95 -32.33
C ALA A 144 22.48 1.44 -32.22
N GLU A 145 22.82 0.81 -31.10
CA GLU A 145 22.53 -0.60 -30.80
C GLU A 145 21.03 -0.85 -30.76
N ALA A 146 20.28 0.01 -30.10
CA ALA A 146 18.84 -0.13 -29.96
C ALA A 146 18.12 -0.14 -31.31
N ALA A 147 18.50 0.72 -32.24
CA ALA A 147 17.99 0.78 -33.63
C ALA A 147 16.44 0.62 -33.69
N CYS A 148 15.71 1.33 -32.84
CA CYS A 148 14.24 1.31 -32.74
C CYS A 148 13.71 2.74 -32.45
N ASP A 149 12.41 2.93 -32.56
CA ASP A 149 11.74 4.22 -32.38
C ASP A 149 11.15 4.41 -30.97
N THR A 150 11.11 3.36 -30.18
CA THR A 150 10.44 3.33 -28.87
C THR A 150 11.41 2.98 -27.75
N ALA A 151 11.45 3.83 -26.72
CA ALA A 151 12.19 3.59 -25.48
C ALA A 151 11.24 3.54 -24.27
N ILE A 152 11.53 2.61 -23.36
CA ILE A 152 10.91 2.53 -22.03
C ILE A 152 11.98 2.93 -21.01
N PHE A 153 11.65 3.87 -20.13
CA PHE A 153 12.52 4.29 -19.04
C PHE A 153 11.91 3.97 -17.69
N VAL A 154 12.56 3.11 -16.92
CA VAL A 154 12.07 2.63 -15.62
C VAL A 154 12.74 3.39 -14.49
N ILE A 155 11.96 4.15 -13.74
CA ILE A 155 12.39 4.83 -12.51
C ILE A 155 11.92 4.00 -11.33
N SER A 156 12.84 3.46 -10.56
CA SER A 156 12.53 2.68 -9.37
C SER A 156 13.03 3.35 -8.11
N ARG A 157 12.24 3.21 -7.05
CA ARG A 157 12.61 3.57 -5.67
C ARG A 157 12.27 2.40 -4.77
N ASP A 158 13.25 1.98 -4.01
CA ASP A 158 13.03 1.05 -2.92
C ASP A 158 12.61 1.80 -1.67
N SER A 159 11.78 1.19 -0.87
CA SER A 159 11.37 1.69 0.44
C SER A 159 11.66 0.64 1.48
N THR A 160 12.35 1.04 2.53
CA THR A 160 12.77 0.15 3.60
C THR A 160 12.24 0.68 4.92
N GLU A 161 11.86 -0.23 5.79
CA GLU A 161 11.44 0.05 7.16
C GLU A 161 12.49 0.87 7.93
N GLY A 162 12.04 1.85 8.75
CA GLY A 162 12.90 2.71 9.56
C GLY A 162 13.51 3.92 8.83
N ARG A 163 13.00 4.26 7.65
CA ARG A 163 13.45 5.43 6.87
C ARG A 163 12.29 6.28 6.39
N ASP A 164 12.31 7.56 6.75
CA ASP A 164 11.42 8.55 6.18
C ASP A 164 11.93 9.03 4.82
N ARG A 165 11.00 9.35 3.92
CA ARG A 165 11.28 9.93 2.62
C ARG A 165 11.83 11.35 2.78
N LYS A 166 12.78 11.72 1.92
CA LYS A 166 13.45 13.03 1.97
C LYS A 166 13.31 13.77 0.65
N PRO A 167 13.23 15.11 0.68
CA PRO A 167 13.25 15.93 -0.54
C PRO A 167 14.66 16.02 -1.13
N GLU A 168 15.25 14.87 -1.45
CA GLU A 168 16.60 14.71 -1.97
C GLU A 168 16.60 13.99 -3.33
N LYS A 169 17.71 14.16 -4.09
CA LYS A 169 17.91 13.45 -5.36
C LYS A 169 18.08 11.95 -5.11
N GLY A 170 17.37 11.15 -5.89
CA GLY A 170 17.35 9.68 -5.75
C GLY A 170 16.28 9.17 -4.80
N ASP A 171 15.63 10.06 -4.04
CA ASP A 171 14.45 9.74 -3.25
C ASP A 171 13.22 10.47 -3.84
N TYR A 172 12.87 11.68 -3.35
CA TYR A 172 11.74 12.43 -3.89
C TYR A 172 12.04 13.02 -5.27
N TYR A 173 13.24 13.59 -5.47
CA TYR A 173 13.66 14.15 -6.75
C TYR A 173 14.40 13.13 -7.61
N LEU A 174 14.38 13.37 -8.93
CA LEU A 174 15.21 12.61 -9.87
C LEU A 174 16.70 12.82 -9.59
N THR A 175 17.51 11.79 -9.82
CA THR A 175 18.97 11.93 -9.85
C THR A 175 19.44 12.71 -11.07
N ASP A 176 20.68 13.18 -11.06
CA ASP A 176 21.28 13.86 -12.22
C ASP A 176 21.37 12.93 -13.44
N GLU A 177 21.61 11.64 -13.21
CA GLU A 177 21.66 10.62 -14.27
C GLU A 177 20.29 10.25 -14.80
N GLU A 178 19.27 10.19 -13.97
CA GLU A 178 17.88 10.01 -14.42
C GLU A 178 17.46 11.18 -15.31
N GLU A 179 17.73 12.42 -14.90
CA GLU A 179 17.44 13.60 -15.71
C GLU A 179 18.24 13.62 -17.02
N TYR A 180 19.54 13.28 -16.97
CA TYR A 180 20.39 13.22 -18.15
C TYR A 180 19.87 12.14 -19.13
N ASN A 181 19.66 10.93 -18.66
CA ASN A 181 19.21 9.80 -19.48
C ASN A 181 17.82 10.08 -20.07
N LEU A 182 16.92 10.65 -19.29
CA LEU A 182 15.59 11.02 -19.75
C LEU A 182 15.65 12.11 -20.85
N ASN A 183 16.51 13.13 -20.71
CA ASN A 183 16.77 14.10 -21.78
C ASN A 183 17.27 13.40 -23.04
N TYR A 184 18.27 12.55 -22.86
CA TYR A 184 18.92 11.89 -23.97
C TYR A 184 17.98 11.00 -24.78
N ILE A 185 17.13 10.20 -24.10
CA ILE A 185 16.15 9.35 -24.80
C ILE A 185 15.02 10.14 -25.44
N THR A 186 14.57 11.25 -24.83
CA THR A 186 13.52 12.11 -25.44
C THR A 186 13.99 12.83 -26.69
N ASP A 187 15.31 13.05 -26.84
CA ASP A 187 15.91 13.65 -28.02
C ASP A 187 16.20 12.63 -29.13
N ASN A 188 16.26 11.31 -28.82
CA ASN A 188 16.72 10.29 -29.75
C ASN A 188 15.67 9.22 -30.10
N PHE A 189 14.53 9.17 -29.43
CA PHE A 189 13.44 8.22 -29.68
C PHE A 189 12.12 8.96 -29.96
N ASP A 190 11.32 8.44 -30.91
CA ASP A 190 10.03 9.03 -31.28
C ASP A 190 8.97 8.85 -30.17
N LYS A 191 9.07 7.76 -29.42
CA LYS A 191 8.17 7.41 -28.31
C LYS A 191 8.95 7.06 -27.06
N VAL A 192 8.69 7.78 -25.99
CA VAL A 192 9.27 7.49 -24.68
C VAL A 192 8.15 7.21 -23.67
N ILE A 193 8.19 6.02 -23.08
CA ILE A 193 7.28 5.56 -22.05
C ILE A 193 8.03 5.53 -20.73
N VAL A 194 7.54 6.25 -19.73
CA VAL A 194 8.13 6.26 -18.39
C VAL A 194 7.30 5.33 -17.48
N LEU A 195 7.98 4.39 -16.85
CA LEU A 195 7.42 3.50 -15.85
C LEU A 195 7.90 3.92 -14.46
N LEU A 196 6.96 4.20 -13.56
CA LEU A 196 7.24 4.57 -12.18
C LEU A 196 7.05 3.35 -11.27
N ASN A 197 8.11 2.59 -11.07
CA ASN A 197 8.16 1.43 -10.17
C ASN A 197 8.60 1.88 -8.77
N ILE A 198 7.70 2.57 -8.09
CA ILE A 198 7.94 3.27 -6.83
C ILE A 198 6.82 2.99 -5.83
N GLY A 199 7.12 3.00 -4.54
CA GLY A 199 6.14 2.74 -3.47
C GLY A 199 5.35 3.97 -2.99
N GLY A 200 5.63 5.16 -3.50
CA GLY A 200 4.99 6.41 -3.08
C GLY A 200 5.22 7.54 -4.08
N VAL A 201 4.96 8.78 -3.67
CA VAL A 201 5.04 9.97 -4.52
C VAL A 201 6.49 10.35 -4.86
N ILE A 202 6.71 10.91 -6.05
CA ILE A 202 7.96 11.57 -6.44
C ILE A 202 7.66 12.92 -7.09
N ASP A 203 8.69 13.75 -7.28
CA ASP A 203 8.58 15.01 -8.01
C ASP A 203 8.19 14.77 -9.48
N MET A 204 7.09 15.40 -9.89
CA MET A 204 6.60 15.31 -11.26
C MET A 204 6.96 16.51 -12.13
N THR A 205 7.65 17.53 -11.59
CA THR A 205 8.00 18.77 -12.33
C THR A 205 8.85 18.50 -13.57
N ARG A 206 9.63 17.43 -13.53
CA ARG A 206 10.52 17.02 -14.63
C ARG A 206 9.92 15.93 -15.54
N LEU A 207 8.75 15.41 -15.22
CA LEU A 207 8.09 14.31 -15.94
C LEU A 207 6.79 14.73 -16.58
N LYS A 208 5.89 15.37 -15.81
CA LYS A 208 4.58 15.77 -16.28
C LYS A 208 4.69 16.79 -17.41
N HIS A 209 3.99 16.51 -18.53
CA HIS A 209 4.01 17.34 -19.73
C HIS A 209 5.40 17.58 -20.35
N ARG A 210 6.38 16.72 -20.02
CA ARG A 210 7.71 16.82 -20.61
C ARG A 210 7.64 16.56 -22.13
N PRO A 211 8.19 17.46 -22.96
CA PRO A 211 8.30 17.19 -24.40
C PRO A 211 9.07 15.89 -24.66
N GLY A 212 8.60 15.08 -25.61
CA GLY A 212 9.18 13.77 -25.95
C GLY A 212 8.68 12.61 -25.07
N VAL A 213 8.18 12.81 -23.85
CA VAL A 213 7.52 11.77 -23.07
C VAL A 213 6.11 11.53 -23.62
N SER A 214 5.87 10.31 -24.04
CA SER A 214 4.63 9.90 -24.69
C SER A 214 3.61 9.30 -23.74
N SER A 215 4.08 8.62 -22.68
CA SER A 215 3.22 8.00 -21.67
C SER A 215 3.94 7.90 -20.32
N ILE A 216 3.19 8.00 -19.23
CA ILE A 216 3.67 7.78 -17.87
C ILE A 216 2.72 6.79 -17.20
N LEU A 217 3.25 5.65 -16.76
CA LEU A 217 2.52 4.61 -16.05
C LEU A 217 3.08 4.46 -14.63
N PHE A 218 2.27 4.74 -13.63
CA PHE A 218 2.59 4.36 -12.26
C PHE A 218 2.35 2.86 -12.10
N VAL A 219 3.45 2.14 -11.93
CA VAL A 219 3.48 0.68 -11.73
C VAL A 219 3.23 0.33 -10.28
N GLY A 220 3.73 1.16 -9.36
CA GLY A 220 3.75 0.81 -7.94
C GLY A 220 4.71 -0.35 -7.67
N GLN A 221 4.40 -1.13 -6.65
CA GLN A 221 5.10 -2.33 -6.23
C GLN A 221 4.07 -3.47 -6.20
N VAL A 222 4.00 -4.26 -7.26
CA VAL A 222 2.88 -5.19 -7.51
C VAL A 222 3.24 -6.67 -7.34
N GLY A 223 4.28 -6.94 -6.54
CA GLY A 223 4.67 -8.30 -6.16
C GLY A 223 5.62 -8.98 -7.14
N ASN A 224 5.79 -10.29 -7.00
CA ASN A 224 6.80 -11.05 -7.72
C ASN A 224 6.53 -11.24 -9.24
N GLN A 225 5.33 -10.89 -9.71
CA GLN A 225 4.94 -10.95 -11.13
C GLN A 225 5.00 -9.59 -11.84
N THR A 226 5.64 -8.58 -11.25
CA THR A 226 5.63 -7.19 -11.73
C THR A 226 5.93 -7.06 -13.22
N GLY A 227 6.94 -7.75 -13.74
CA GLY A 227 7.31 -7.67 -15.14
C GLY A 227 6.21 -8.14 -16.10
N ASP A 228 5.59 -9.28 -15.82
CA ASP A 228 4.50 -9.81 -16.63
C ASP A 228 3.24 -8.94 -16.54
N ILE A 229 2.93 -8.38 -15.35
CA ILE A 229 1.81 -7.46 -15.14
C ILE A 229 2.01 -6.18 -15.97
N VAL A 230 3.20 -5.60 -15.94
CA VAL A 230 3.56 -4.44 -16.76
C VAL A 230 3.46 -4.74 -18.25
N ALA A 231 3.98 -5.90 -18.69
CA ALA A 231 3.91 -6.31 -20.08
C ALA A 231 2.45 -6.51 -20.56
N ASP A 232 1.59 -7.08 -19.72
CA ASP A 232 0.16 -7.22 -20.02
C ASP A 232 -0.53 -5.85 -20.17
N ALA A 233 -0.11 -4.83 -19.40
CA ALA A 233 -0.60 -3.45 -19.58
C ALA A 233 -0.02 -2.81 -20.84
N ILE A 234 1.30 -2.87 -21.06
CA ILE A 234 1.96 -2.28 -22.25
C ILE A 234 1.37 -2.81 -23.55
N THR A 235 1.04 -4.11 -23.60
CA THR A 235 0.45 -4.75 -24.79
C THR A 235 -1.06 -4.51 -24.94
N GLY A 236 -1.72 -3.98 -23.91
CA GLY A 236 -3.17 -3.78 -23.90
C GLY A 236 -3.97 -5.06 -23.59
N LYS A 237 -3.33 -6.13 -23.19
CA LYS A 237 -4.00 -7.33 -22.68
C LYS A 237 -4.78 -6.99 -21.38
N THR A 238 -4.22 -6.10 -20.57
CA THR A 238 -4.88 -5.47 -19.44
C THR A 238 -4.93 -3.96 -19.67
N ASN A 239 -6.13 -3.38 -19.61
CA ASN A 239 -6.27 -1.92 -19.64
C ASN A 239 -6.11 -1.38 -18.21
N PRO A 240 -5.11 -0.50 -17.93
CA PRO A 240 -4.94 0.11 -16.62
C PRO A 240 -6.25 0.75 -16.13
N SER A 241 -6.65 0.43 -14.92
CA SER A 241 -7.88 0.93 -14.32
C SER A 241 -7.70 1.34 -12.86
N GLY A 242 -6.46 1.41 -12.41
CA GLY A 242 -6.09 1.94 -11.11
C GLY A 242 -6.30 3.44 -11.03
N LYS A 243 -6.55 3.93 -9.82
CA LYS A 243 -6.66 5.36 -9.49
C LYS A 243 -5.74 5.67 -8.32
N LEU A 244 -5.10 6.85 -8.34
CA LEU A 244 -4.24 7.30 -7.26
C LEU A 244 -5.01 7.35 -5.93
N VAL A 245 -4.36 6.92 -4.87
CA VAL A 245 -4.87 7.01 -3.49
C VAL A 245 -4.19 8.12 -2.70
N ASP A 246 -3.26 8.82 -3.36
CA ASP A 246 -2.53 9.97 -2.86
C ASP A 246 -2.84 11.21 -3.71
N THR A 247 -2.53 12.40 -3.17
CA THR A 247 -2.48 13.63 -3.93
C THR A 247 -1.02 13.96 -4.20
N TRP A 248 -0.62 14.03 -5.46
CA TRP A 248 0.75 14.32 -5.86
C TRP A 248 0.90 15.83 -6.05
N ALA A 249 1.69 16.46 -5.21
CA ALA A 249 1.96 17.88 -5.25
C ALA A 249 2.63 18.32 -6.56
N SER A 250 2.40 19.56 -6.97
CA SER A 250 3.15 20.17 -8.08
C SER A 250 4.58 20.49 -7.67
N HIS A 251 4.79 20.95 -6.43
CA HIS A 251 6.07 21.17 -5.81
C HIS A 251 6.09 20.58 -4.40
N TYR A 252 7.25 20.19 -3.88
CA TYR A 252 7.36 19.61 -2.54
C TYR A 252 6.79 20.53 -1.46
N GLU A 253 7.00 21.83 -1.59
CA GLU A 253 6.53 22.85 -0.66
C GLU A 253 5.01 23.03 -0.64
N ASP A 254 4.30 22.43 -1.60
CA ASP A 254 2.83 22.41 -1.64
C ASP A 254 2.22 21.40 -0.65
N TYR A 255 3.01 20.49 -0.08
CA TYR A 255 2.51 19.57 0.97
C TYR A 255 2.32 20.33 2.30
N PRO A 256 1.29 19.97 3.10
CA PRO A 256 1.19 20.51 4.45
C PRO A 256 2.42 20.08 5.26
N CYS A 257 2.92 20.98 6.08
CA CYS A 257 4.08 20.71 6.96
C CYS A 257 5.34 20.18 6.24
N ALA A 258 5.54 20.52 4.96
CA ALA A 258 6.64 20.02 4.14
C ALA A 258 8.04 20.25 4.76
N ASN A 259 8.22 21.34 5.52
CA ASN A 259 9.49 21.67 6.16
C ASN A 259 9.65 21.10 7.58
N GLU A 260 8.61 20.46 8.09
CA GLU A 260 8.56 19.91 9.45
C GLU A 260 8.43 18.38 9.44
N PHE A 261 8.15 17.76 8.29
CA PHE A 261 7.99 16.31 8.15
C PHE A 261 9.24 15.56 8.63
N SER A 262 9.04 14.56 9.49
CA SER A 262 10.14 13.87 10.16
C SER A 262 11.01 14.87 10.93
N SER A 263 12.31 14.78 10.85
CA SER A 263 13.27 15.70 11.49
C SER A 263 13.81 16.80 10.55
N LEU A 264 13.05 17.21 9.52
CA LEU A 264 13.50 18.22 8.57
C LEU A 264 13.63 19.62 9.17
N ASP A 265 12.93 19.92 10.26
CA ASP A 265 13.08 21.14 11.06
C ASP A 265 14.29 21.11 12.02
N GLY A 266 14.94 19.94 12.15
CA GLY A 266 16.08 19.70 13.04
C GLY A 266 15.69 19.23 14.44
N ASP A 267 14.42 19.10 14.75
CA ASP A 267 13.94 18.47 15.98
C ASP A 267 13.81 16.95 15.77
N THR A 268 14.46 16.16 16.63
CA THR A 268 14.42 14.70 16.60
C THR A 268 13.62 14.12 17.76
N ASP A 269 13.17 14.94 18.68
CA ASP A 269 12.53 14.54 19.91
C ASP A 269 11.02 14.80 19.90
N ASP A 270 10.58 15.89 19.25
CA ASP A 270 9.19 16.32 19.24
C ASP A 270 8.67 16.45 17.79
N GLU A 271 7.52 15.84 17.51
CA GLU A 271 6.81 15.90 16.22
C GLU A 271 5.41 16.50 16.41
N PHE A 272 5.08 17.56 15.66
CA PHE A 272 3.83 18.29 15.78
C PHE A 272 2.93 18.07 14.56
N TYR A 273 1.82 17.35 14.71
CA TYR A 273 0.83 17.07 13.65
C TYR A 273 -0.11 18.26 13.42
N LYS A 274 0.44 19.41 13.02
CA LYS A 274 -0.27 20.69 12.84
C LYS A 274 -1.30 20.66 11.73
N GLU A 275 -1.16 19.76 10.76
CA GLU A 275 -2.10 19.60 9.66
C GLU A 275 -3.48 19.10 10.10
N GLY A 276 -3.58 18.40 11.24
CA GLY A 276 -4.83 17.88 11.76
C GLY A 276 -5.59 17.05 10.73
N ILE A 277 -6.80 17.48 10.34
CA ILE A 277 -7.62 16.80 9.33
C ILE A 277 -7.20 17.10 7.87
N TYR A 278 -6.30 18.05 7.65
CA TYR A 278 -5.90 18.52 6.33
C TYR A 278 -4.73 17.74 5.75
N VAL A 279 -4.97 16.45 5.46
CA VAL A 279 -4.02 15.53 4.83
C VAL A 279 -4.50 15.17 3.42
N GLY A 280 -3.58 15.12 2.45
CA GLY A 280 -3.87 14.76 1.07
C GLY A 280 -4.88 15.69 0.41
N TYR A 281 -5.84 15.14 -0.35
CA TYR A 281 -6.83 15.94 -1.09
C TYR A 281 -7.65 16.89 -0.19
N ARG A 282 -7.89 16.53 1.08
CA ARG A 282 -8.59 17.42 2.03
C ARG A 282 -7.85 18.73 2.23
N TYR A 283 -6.51 18.69 2.28
CA TYR A 283 -5.69 19.88 2.30
C TYR A 283 -5.73 20.62 0.96
N PHE A 284 -5.32 19.96 -0.13
CA PHE A 284 -5.20 20.58 -1.45
C PHE A 284 -6.52 21.22 -1.91
N ASP A 285 -7.64 20.54 -1.67
CA ASP A 285 -8.96 21.02 -2.07
C ASP A 285 -9.45 22.19 -1.19
N SER A 286 -9.21 22.14 0.12
CA SER A 286 -9.64 23.20 1.05
C SER A 286 -8.79 24.47 0.94
N PHE A 287 -7.50 24.31 0.68
CA PHE A 287 -6.55 25.42 0.57
C PHE A 287 -6.42 25.99 -0.85
N GLY A 288 -7.11 25.39 -1.83
CA GLY A 288 -7.13 25.84 -3.23
C GLY A 288 -5.80 25.63 -3.94
N ILE A 289 -5.01 24.63 -3.54
CA ILE A 289 -3.72 24.29 -4.13
C ILE A 289 -3.93 23.32 -5.29
N THR A 290 -3.32 23.60 -6.45
CA THR A 290 -3.43 22.73 -7.63
C THR A 290 -2.37 21.64 -7.58
N PRO A 291 -2.75 20.36 -7.46
CA PRO A 291 -1.77 19.27 -7.47
C PRO A 291 -1.29 18.93 -8.88
N ALA A 292 -0.17 18.22 -8.98
CA ALA A 292 0.25 17.57 -10.22
C ALA A 292 -0.78 16.51 -10.65
N TYR A 293 -1.17 15.64 -9.71
CA TYR A 293 -2.27 14.69 -9.89
C TYR A 293 -3.11 14.66 -8.61
N CYS A 294 -4.44 14.73 -8.77
CA CYS A 294 -5.35 14.72 -7.63
C CYS A 294 -5.63 13.30 -7.14
N PHE A 295 -6.16 13.19 -5.93
CA PHE A 295 -6.68 11.95 -5.39
C PHE A 295 -7.77 11.36 -6.29
N GLY A 296 -7.74 10.06 -6.50
CA GLY A 296 -8.66 9.36 -7.38
C GLY A 296 -8.34 9.48 -8.88
N PHE A 297 -7.26 10.19 -9.27
CA PHE A 297 -6.88 10.35 -10.66
C PHE A 297 -6.32 9.06 -11.27
N GLY A 298 -6.68 8.79 -12.52
CA GLY A 298 -6.12 7.72 -13.34
C GLY A 298 -6.83 7.67 -14.68
N ARG A 299 -6.07 7.54 -15.76
CA ARG A 299 -6.55 7.41 -17.13
C ARG A 299 -6.77 5.94 -17.50
N SER A 300 -7.39 5.72 -18.63
CA SER A 300 -7.59 4.42 -19.27
C SER A 300 -7.23 4.51 -20.75
N TYR A 301 -7.07 3.38 -21.43
CA TYR A 301 -6.95 3.33 -22.89
C TYR A 301 -8.29 3.64 -23.60
N THR A 302 -9.37 3.69 -22.83
CA THR A 302 -10.71 4.06 -23.30
C THR A 302 -11.23 5.28 -22.56
N THR A 303 -12.42 5.74 -22.92
CA THR A 303 -13.10 6.86 -22.26
C THR A 303 -14.46 6.42 -21.71
N PHE A 304 -14.86 7.04 -20.60
CA PHE A 304 -16.14 6.76 -19.97
C PHE A 304 -16.95 8.05 -19.76
N THR A 305 -18.28 7.91 -19.73
CA THR A 305 -19.19 8.93 -19.21
C THR A 305 -20.08 8.32 -18.15
N THR A 306 -20.46 9.13 -17.17
CA THR A 306 -21.28 8.71 -16.03
C THR A 306 -22.60 9.48 -15.99
N GLU A 307 -23.68 8.81 -15.60
CA GLU A 307 -25.01 9.40 -15.41
C GLU A 307 -25.60 8.89 -14.09
N VAL A 308 -25.83 9.79 -13.14
CA VAL A 308 -26.55 9.48 -11.90
C VAL A 308 -28.05 9.46 -12.18
N TRP A 309 -28.70 8.33 -11.94
CA TRP A 309 -30.14 8.23 -12.18
C TRP A 309 -30.98 8.11 -10.89
N SER A 310 -30.38 7.70 -9.76
CA SER A 310 -31.08 7.61 -8.48
C SER A 310 -30.18 7.94 -7.32
N VAL A 311 -30.74 8.64 -6.33
CA VAL A 311 -30.16 8.85 -4.98
C VAL A 311 -31.26 8.57 -3.99
N THR A 312 -31.08 7.59 -3.10
CA THR A 312 -32.11 7.15 -2.16
C THR A 312 -31.53 6.94 -0.76
N GLN A 313 -32.41 6.96 0.24
CA GLN A 313 -32.08 6.58 1.61
C GLN A 313 -32.81 5.29 1.98
N GLU A 314 -32.07 4.30 2.49
CA GLU A 314 -32.62 3.09 3.11
C GLU A 314 -32.03 2.89 4.51
N GLY A 315 -32.83 3.15 5.53
CA GLY A 315 -32.35 3.10 6.92
C GLY A 315 -31.25 4.14 7.18
N ASN A 316 -30.08 3.67 7.57
CA ASN A 316 -28.87 4.46 7.76
C ASN A 316 -28.07 4.70 6.47
N ASP A 317 -28.41 4.02 5.40
CA ASP A 317 -27.60 4.01 4.19
C ASP A 317 -28.15 4.95 3.13
N ILE A 318 -27.23 5.60 2.44
CA ILE A 318 -27.49 6.35 1.21
C ILE A 318 -26.98 5.50 0.05
N SER A 319 -27.87 5.23 -0.91
CA SER A 319 -27.53 4.53 -2.15
C SER A 319 -27.61 5.45 -3.35
N ILE A 320 -26.53 5.46 -4.13
CA ILE A 320 -26.42 6.23 -5.38
C ILE A 320 -26.23 5.25 -6.53
N TRP A 321 -27.14 5.31 -7.48
CA TRP A 321 -27.06 4.50 -8.69
C TRP A 321 -26.52 5.31 -9.85
N VAL A 322 -25.45 4.82 -10.45
CA VAL A 322 -24.74 5.48 -11.55
C VAL A 322 -24.64 4.54 -12.73
N LYS A 323 -24.99 5.00 -13.90
CA LYS A 323 -24.76 4.32 -15.16
C LYS A 323 -23.45 4.80 -15.75
N VAL A 324 -22.56 3.86 -16.07
CA VAL A 324 -21.25 4.12 -16.67
C VAL A 324 -21.26 3.58 -18.09
N PHE A 325 -20.93 4.43 -19.06
CA PHE A 325 -20.87 4.10 -20.48
C PHE A 325 -19.41 4.08 -20.92
N ASN A 326 -19.00 3.06 -21.64
CA ASN A 326 -17.73 3.05 -22.34
C ASN A 326 -17.92 3.72 -23.71
N THR A 327 -17.34 4.91 -23.87
CA THR A 327 -17.47 5.75 -25.06
C THR A 327 -16.25 5.70 -25.98
N GLY A 328 -15.21 4.94 -25.59
CA GLY A 328 -13.99 4.78 -26.38
C GLY A 328 -13.89 3.43 -27.08
N ASP A 329 -12.67 3.07 -27.49
CA ASP A 329 -12.41 1.95 -28.41
C ASP A 329 -11.88 0.68 -27.73
N PHE A 330 -11.54 0.71 -26.43
CA PHE A 330 -11.00 -0.41 -25.70
C PHE A 330 -11.95 -0.87 -24.58
N PRO A 331 -12.01 -2.18 -24.29
CA PRO A 331 -12.66 -2.65 -23.08
C PRO A 331 -11.96 -2.07 -21.84
N GLY A 332 -12.71 -1.68 -20.80
CA GLY A 332 -12.10 -1.10 -19.60
C GLY A 332 -13.03 -1.09 -18.41
N LYS A 333 -12.47 -0.74 -17.26
CA LYS A 333 -13.18 -0.57 -15.98
C LYS A 333 -13.04 0.87 -15.52
N GLU A 334 -14.07 1.40 -14.86
CA GLU A 334 -14.04 2.74 -14.28
C GLU A 334 -14.39 2.71 -12.80
N VAL A 335 -13.83 3.65 -12.04
CA VAL A 335 -14.14 3.88 -10.62
C VAL A 335 -15.01 5.11 -10.48
N VAL A 336 -16.22 4.91 -9.98
CA VAL A 336 -17.12 6.01 -9.62
C VAL A 336 -16.90 6.34 -8.14
N GLN A 337 -16.65 7.61 -7.87
CA GLN A 337 -16.34 8.13 -6.54
C GLN A 337 -17.42 9.12 -6.11
N VAL A 338 -17.86 9.01 -4.86
CA VAL A 338 -18.84 9.89 -4.25
C VAL A 338 -18.17 10.70 -3.15
N TYR A 339 -18.27 12.01 -3.26
CA TYR A 339 -17.80 12.94 -2.25
C TYR A 339 -18.96 13.73 -1.67
N PHE A 340 -18.76 14.31 -0.50
CA PHE A 340 -19.69 15.26 0.07
C PHE A 340 -18.99 16.51 0.58
N SER A 341 -19.67 17.65 0.48
CA SER A 341 -19.29 18.88 1.19
C SER A 341 -20.28 19.08 2.33
N ALA A 342 -19.77 19.18 3.56
CA ALA A 342 -20.58 19.41 4.75
C ALA A 342 -21.06 20.88 4.84
N PRO A 343 -22.16 21.15 5.57
CA PRO A 343 -22.58 22.51 5.85
C PRO A 343 -21.55 23.27 6.68
N GLU A 344 -21.50 24.59 6.54
CA GLU A 344 -20.72 25.46 7.42
C GLU A 344 -21.26 25.38 8.84
N GLY A 345 -20.36 25.34 9.81
CA GLY A 345 -20.74 25.21 11.21
C GLY A 345 -19.58 25.46 12.16
N PRO A 346 -19.79 25.17 13.43
CA PRO A 346 -18.77 25.42 14.47
C PRO A 346 -17.63 24.41 14.49
N VAL A 347 -17.78 23.26 13.80
CA VAL A 347 -16.72 22.26 13.62
C VAL A 347 -16.08 22.51 12.26
N ASP A 348 -14.75 22.62 12.25
CA ASP A 348 -14.01 22.83 11.01
C ASP A 348 -14.08 21.57 10.11
N ARG A 349 -14.30 21.78 8.81
CA ARG A 349 -14.49 20.71 7.82
C ARG A 349 -13.73 21.01 6.53
N PRO A 350 -13.19 19.99 5.87
CA PRO A 350 -12.59 20.17 4.55
C PRO A 350 -13.65 20.55 3.48
N TYR A 351 -13.19 21.07 2.36
CA TYR A 351 -14.05 21.40 1.22
C TYR A 351 -14.93 20.24 0.79
N GLN A 352 -14.34 19.04 0.71
CA GLN A 352 -15.05 17.79 0.44
C GLN A 352 -14.37 16.60 1.08
N GLU A 353 -15.14 15.52 1.27
CA GLU A 353 -14.69 14.25 1.83
C GLU A 353 -15.26 13.08 1.03
N LEU A 354 -14.50 11.98 0.88
CA LEU A 354 -14.95 10.77 0.22
C LEU A 354 -16.01 10.07 1.07
N ALA A 355 -17.20 9.86 0.50
CA ALA A 355 -18.29 9.13 1.15
C ALA A 355 -18.30 7.65 0.77
N GLY A 356 -18.04 7.33 -0.48
CA GLY A 356 -18.07 5.96 -0.99
C GLY A 356 -17.56 5.87 -2.42
N PHE A 357 -17.39 4.66 -2.90
CA PHE A 357 -16.97 4.38 -4.27
C PHE A 357 -17.47 3.01 -4.73
N ALA A 358 -17.48 2.82 -6.05
CA ALA A 358 -17.65 1.51 -6.67
C ALA A 358 -16.84 1.43 -7.97
N LYS A 359 -16.31 0.25 -8.27
CA LYS A 359 -15.64 -0.04 -9.53
C LYS A 359 -16.52 -0.92 -10.40
N THR A 360 -16.58 -0.62 -11.70
CA THR A 360 -17.32 -1.45 -12.65
C THR A 360 -16.61 -2.78 -12.91
N ASP A 361 -17.35 -3.77 -13.36
CA ASP A 361 -16.75 -4.86 -14.14
C ASP A 361 -16.30 -4.33 -15.50
N LEU A 362 -15.76 -5.22 -16.35
CA LEU A 362 -15.27 -4.87 -17.67
C LEU A 362 -16.44 -4.44 -18.58
N ILE A 363 -16.36 -3.23 -19.11
CA ILE A 363 -17.35 -2.66 -20.05
C ILE A 363 -16.71 -2.63 -21.42
N TYR A 364 -17.37 -3.26 -22.41
CA TYR A 364 -16.90 -3.23 -23.81
C TYR A 364 -17.28 -1.91 -24.50
N PRO A 365 -16.57 -1.53 -25.59
CA PRO A 365 -16.89 -0.34 -26.37
C PRO A 365 -18.36 -0.26 -26.77
N GLY A 366 -19.00 0.89 -26.49
CA GLY A 366 -20.42 1.13 -26.75
C GLY A 366 -21.40 0.50 -25.75
N GLU A 367 -20.91 -0.26 -24.79
CA GLU A 367 -21.73 -0.84 -23.72
C GLU A 367 -21.78 0.06 -22.48
N SER A 368 -22.67 -0.29 -21.56
CA SER A 368 -22.82 0.41 -20.28
C SER A 368 -23.14 -0.55 -19.15
N MET A 369 -22.79 -0.15 -17.93
CA MET A 369 -23.10 -0.88 -16.71
C MET A 369 -23.67 0.05 -15.65
N ASN A 370 -24.57 -0.46 -14.81
CA ASN A 370 -25.02 0.25 -13.61
C ASN A 370 -24.16 -0.19 -12.42
N VAL A 371 -23.72 0.76 -11.63
CA VAL A 371 -23.07 0.54 -10.34
C VAL A 371 -23.88 1.19 -9.23
N GLU A 372 -23.94 0.53 -8.08
CA GLU A 372 -24.51 1.07 -6.86
C GLU A 372 -23.40 1.41 -5.90
N ILE A 373 -23.40 2.65 -5.38
CA ILE A 373 -22.52 3.09 -4.31
C ILE A 373 -23.37 3.29 -3.07
N THR A 374 -23.20 2.43 -2.07
CA THR A 374 -23.90 2.52 -0.80
C THR A 374 -22.93 2.88 0.30
N PHE A 375 -23.27 3.86 1.10
CA PHE A 375 -22.49 4.29 2.26
C PHE A 375 -23.40 4.72 3.41
N PRO A 376 -23.00 4.49 4.68
CA PRO A 376 -23.77 4.91 5.82
C PRO A 376 -23.69 6.43 6.03
N ILE A 377 -24.74 7.02 6.58
CA ILE A 377 -24.72 8.45 6.99
C ILE A 377 -23.63 8.74 8.02
N ASP A 378 -23.12 7.71 8.69
CA ASP A 378 -22.02 7.78 9.64
C ASP A 378 -20.73 8.32 9.01
N ASN A 379 -20.58 8.21 7.67
CA ASN A 379 -19.48 8.79 6.92
C ASN A 379 -19.49 10.32 6.91
N PHE A 380 -20.63 10.95 7.23
CA PHE A 380 -20.74 12.41 7.40
C PHE A 380 -20.27 12.90 8.76
N ALA A 381 -19.97 11.99 9.70
CA ALA A 381 -19.59 12.36 11.05
C ALA A 381 -18.20 12.99 11.11
N CYS A 382 -18.07 13.93 12.06
CA CYS A 382 -16.80 14.52 12.46
C CYS A 382 -16.65 14.47 13.98
N PHE A 383 -15.44 14.69 14.46
CA PHE A 383 -15.19 14.82 15.89
C PHE A 383 -15.36 16.27 16.31
N ASP A 384 -16.14 16.51 17.36
CA ASP A 384 -16.31 17.81 18.00
C ASP A 384 -15.56 17.80 19.33
N ASP A 385 -14.38 18.41 19.36
CA ASP A 385 -13.50 18.48 20.53
C ASP A 385 -14.05 19.34 21.67
N ARG A 386 -14.98 20.26 21.38
CA ARG A 386 -15.65 21.07 22.39
C ARG A 386 -16.50 20.19 23.33
N TYR A 387 -17.07 19.12 22.80
CA TYR A 387 -17.90 18.14 23.50
C TYR A 387 -17.44 16.72 23.15
N PRO A 388 -16.28 16.25 23.57
CA PRO A 388 -15.64 15.02 23.05
C PRO A 388 -16.64 14.00 22.49
N ALA A 389 -17.03 14.19 21.24
CA ALA A 389 -18.12 13.45 20.63
C ALA A 389 -17.93 13.31 19.10
N ARG A 390 -18.33 12.18 18.57
CA ARG A 390 -18.52 12.02 17.13
C ARG A 390 -19.93 12.44 16.76
N VAL A 391 -20.04 13.43 15.88
CA VAL A 391 -21.29 14.11 15.57
C VAL A 391 -21.52 14.25 14.08
N ILE A 392 -22.80 14.34 13.68
CA ILE A 392 -23.19 14.76 12.33
C ILE A 392 -23.94 16.09 12.49
N PRO A 393 -23.36 17.22 12.08
CA PRO A 393 -24.04 18.51 12.08
C PRO A 393 -25.32 18.53 11.23
N ASP A 394 -26.30 19.33 11.65
CA ASP A 394 -27.48 19.61 10.84
C ASP A 394 -27.15 20.57 9.70
N GLY A 395 -27.94 20.51 8.64
CA GLY A 395 -27.79 21.37 7.47
C GLY A 395 -27.78 20.61 6.14
N ASP A 396 -27.38 21.32 5.06
CA ASP A 396 -27.37 20.80 3.70
C ASP A 396 -26.00 20.22 3.35
N TYR A 397 -25.96 18.92 3.08
CA TYR A 397 -24.81 18.20 2.57
C TYR A 397 -24.88 18.11 1.05
N ILE A 398 -23.86 18.62 0.37
CA ILE A 398 -23.76 18.59 -1.09
C ILE A 398 -23.11 17.29 -1.51
N ILE A 399 -23.82 16.46 -2.26
CA ILE A 399 -23.32 15.17 -2.76
C ILE A 399 -22.75 15.37 -4.16
N ARG A 400 -21.50 14.98 -4.34
CA ARG A 400 -20.73 15.07 -5.57
C ARG A 400 -20.40 13.68 -6.08
N VAL A 401 -20.54 13.45 -7.39
CA VAL A 401 -20.21 12.18 -8.03
C VAL A 401 -19.27 12.45 -9.20
N GLY A 402 -18.24 11.61 -9.32
CA GLY A 402 -17.24 11.75 -10.37
C GLY A 402 -16.24 10.62 -10.43
N THR A 403 -15.10 10.88 -11.08
CA THR A 403 -14.04 9.89 -11.31
C THR A 403 -12.73 10.23 -10.59
N SER A 404 -12.66 11.41 -9.98
CA SER A 404 -11.56 11.84 -9.10
C SER A 404 -12.03 12.97 -8.18
N SER A 405 -11.22 13.41 -7.21
CA SER A 405 -11.58 14.53 -6.32
C SER A 405 -11.75 15.86 -7.06
N ARG A 406 -11.23 15.99 -8.28
CA ARG A 406 -11.32 17.22 -9.10
C ARG A 406 -12.25 17.11 -10.30
N GLU A 407 -12.73 15.92 -10.61
CA GLU A 407 -13.66 15.66 -11.71
C GLU A 407 -14.98 15.15 -11.16
N THR A 408 -15.72 16.04 -10.47
CA THR A 408 -17.02 15.74 -9.85
C THR A 408 -18.09 16.71 -10.29
N ASN A 409 -19.35 16.25 -10.29
CA ASN A 409 -20.54 17.07 -10.45
C ASN A 409 -21.41 16.99 -9.19
N ILE A 410 -22.12 18.09 -8.88
CA ILE A 410 -23.12 18.10 -7.82
C ILE A 410 -24.37 17.37 -8.32
N GLU A 411 -24.68 16.24 -7.68
CA GLU A 411 -25.76 15.35 -8.09
C GLU A 411 -26.95 15.35 -7.15
N ALA A 412 -26.74 15.72 -5.88
CA ALA A 412 -27.82 15.84 -4.90
C ALA A 412 -27.47 16.80 -3.77
N VAL A 413 -28.52 17.29 -3.10
CA VAL A 413 -28.41 17.99 -1.80
C VAL A 413 -29.24 17.22 -0.78
N LEU A 414 -28.58 16.74 0.25
CA LEU A 414 -29.19 16.02 1.37
C LEU A 414 -29.28 16.93 2.59
N ASN A 415 -30.49 17.28 3.01
CA ASN A 415 -30.71 18.04 4.22
C ASN A 415 -30.80 17.11 5.44
N ILE A 416 -29.95 17.33 6.44
CA ILE A 416 -30.02 16.70 7.77
C ILE A 416 -30.72 17.67 8.70
N PRO A 417 -31.96 17.35 9.17
CA PRO A 417 -32.83 18.35 9.80
C PRO A 417 -32.48 18.63 11.27
N GLU A 418 -31.66 17.81 11.90
CA GLU A 418 -31.24 18.00 13.30
C GLU A 418 -29.85 17.41 13.55
N PHE A 419 -29.14 18.00 14.50
CA PHE A 419 -27.82 17.56 14.95
C PHE A 419 -27.87 16.15 15.56
N ILE A 420 -26.98 15.26 15.12
CA ILE A 420 -26.92 13.86 15.56
C ILE A 420 -25.63 13.63 16.34
N VAL A 421 -25.72 13.14 17.56
CA VAL A 421 -24.60 12.65 18.35
C VAL A 421 -24.56 11.13 18.20
N GLN A 422 -23.46 10.60 17.69
CA GLN A 422 -23.25 9.16 17.51
C GLN A 422 -22.50 8.54 18.69
N GLU A 423 -21.41 9.16 19.09
CA GLU A 423 -20.51 8.64 20.10
C GLU A 423 -20.09 9.74 21.09
N LYS A 424 -19.88 9.37 22.34
CA LYS A 424 -19.35 10.25 23.38
C LYS A 424 -18.13 9.61 24.02
N TYR A 425 -17.13 10.45 24.28
CA TYR A 425 -15.86 10.03 24.86
C TYR A 425 -15.60 10.78 26.17
N ASP A 426 -14.86 10.15 27.07
CA ASP A 426 -14.26 10.84 28.21
C ASP A 426 -12.89 11.39 27.80
N ARG A 427 -12.54 12.60 28.23
CA ARG A 427 -11.17 13.11 28.07
C ARG A 427 -10.25 12.35 29.00
N ILE A 428 -9.33 11.59 28.44
CA ILE A 428 -8.34 10.78 29.19
C ILE A 428 -6.92 11.30 29.04
N LEU A 429 -6.67 12.09 28.01
CA LEU A 429 -5.41 12.79 27.78
C LEU A 429 -5.73 14.27 27.69
N GLU A 430 -5.01 15.09 28.44
CA GLU A 430 -5.11 16.55 28.40
C GLU A 430 -3.87 17.11 27.73
N ASP A 431 -4.04 18.22 27.00
CA ASP A 431 -2.93 18.91 26.36
C ASP A 431 -1.93 19.38 27.42
N ASP A 432 -0.65 19.13 27.16
CA ASP A 432 0.42 19.71 27.96
C ASP A 432 0.66 21.16 27.47
N ALA A 433 0.51 22.12 28.36
CA ALA A 433 0.71 23.54 28.05
C ALA A 433 2.10 23.87 27.47
N ARG A 434 3.07 22.96 27.60
CA ARG A 434 4.42 23.12 27.03
C ARG A 434 4.46 22.86 25.52
N TYR A 435 3.50 22.10 25.00
CA TYR A 435 3.43 21.63 23.61
C TYR A 435 2.16 22.12 22.90
N LEU A 436 1.60 23.24 23.34
CA LEU A 436 0.43 23.82 22.66
C LEU A 436 0.84 24.37 21.28
N PHE A 437 0.14 23.95 20.27
CA PHE A 437 0.19 24.46 18.90
C PHE A 437 -1.22 24.62 18.34
N GLU A 438 -1.36 25.40 17.27
CA GLU A 438 -2.65 25.57 16.59
C GLU A 438 -2.72 24.67 15.36
N ASP A 439 -3.77 23.87 15.28
CA ASP A 439 -4.09 23.10 14.08
C ASP A 439 -4.40 24.01 12.90
N MET A 440 -4.09 23.55 11.70
CA MET A 440 -4.54 24.20 10.48
C MET A 440 -6.05 24.32 10.45
N LYS A 441 -6.55 25.44 9.92
CA LYS A 441 -7.99 25.70 9.75
C LYS A 441 -8.31 25.92 8.28
N ASN A 442 -9.50 25.53 7.86
CA ASN A 442 -9.94 25.74 6.48
C ASN A 442 -9.98 27.25 6.15
N PRO A 443 -9.13 27.72 5.22
CA PRO A 443 -9.12 29.15 4.85
C PRO A 443 -10.27 29.54 3.92
N GLY A 444 -11.12 28.59 3.49
CA GLY A 444 -12.23 28.83 2.54
C GLY A 444 -11.79 28.98 1.08
N LYS A 445 -10.49 28.92 0.78
CA LYS A 445 -9.96 29.14 -0.58
C LYS A 445 -10.47 28.13 -1.61
N GLY A 446 -10.65 26.86 -1.20
CA GLY A 446 -11.22 25.83 -2.07
C GLY A 446 -12.66 26.16 -2.47
N LYS A 447 -13.48 26.60 -1.51
CA LYS A 447 -14.84 27.04 -1.78
C LYS A 447 -14.87 28.26 -2.71
N GLU A 448 -13.99 29.25 -2.48
CA GLU A 448 -13.86 30.43 -3.35
C GLU A 448 -13.46 30.03 -4.77
N ALA A 449 -12.52 29.12 -4.94
CA ALA A 449 -12.03 28.66 -6.26
C ALA A 449 -13.12 27.95 -7.07
N HIS A 450 -14.04 27.23 -6.43
CA HIS A 450 -15.11 26.46 -7.08
C HIS A 450 -16.49 27.18 -7.05
N GLN A 451 -16.60 28.35 -6.42
CA GLN A 451 -17.87 29.03 -6.13
C GLN A 451 -18.76 29.19 -7.36
N ALA A 452 -18.22 29.61 -8.50
CA ALA A 452 -19.02 29.85 -9.71
C ALA A 452 -19.56 28.54 -10.31
N ILE A 453 -18.75 27.48 -10.30
CA ILE A 453 -19.12 26.14 -10.80
C ILE A 453 -20.15 25.52 -9.88
N ASP A 454 -19.91 25.53 -8.59
CA ASP A 454 -20.82 24.98 -7.57
C ASP A 454 -22.17 25.69 -7.60
N TYR A 455 -22.17 27.02 -7.69
CA TYR A 455 -23.41 27.79 -7.79
C TYR A 455 -24.24 27.41 -9.03
N ALA A 456 -23.59 27.30 -10.20
CA ALA A 456 -24.25 26.92 -11.42
C ALA A 456 -24.86 25.49 -11.34
N GLN A 457 -24.12 24.55 -10.77
CA GLN A 457 -24.60 23.17 -10.59
C GLN A 457 -25.71 23.07 -9.54
N LEU A 458 -25.62 23.81 -8.43
CA LEU A 458 -26.68 23.86 -7.40
C LEU A 458 -27.99 24.43 -7.92
N LEU A 459 -27.95 25.41 -8.86
CA LEU A 459 -29.15 25.95 -9.49
C LEU A 459 -29.89 24.91 -10.34
N THR A 460 -29.16 23.99 -10.95
CA THR A 460 -29.71 22.95 -11.86
C THR A 460 -29.93 21.62 -11.15
N CYS A 461 -29.46 21.45 -9.91
CA CYS A 461 -29.61 20.22 -9.14
C CYS A 461 -31.08 20.03 -8.73
N GLU A 462 -31.73 19.04 -9.30
CA GLU A 462 -33.13 18.69 -9.04
C GLU A 462 -33.30 17.75 -7.83
N ARG A 463 -32.25 16.99 -7.45
CA ARG A 463 -32.31 15.98 -6.37
C ARG A 463 -32.03 16.64 -5.02
N LYS A 464 -33.11 17.14 -4.39
CA LYS A 464 -33.04 17.72 -3.04
C LYS A 464 -34.03 17.00 -2.14
N PHE A 465 -33.52 16.40 -1.04
CA PHE A 465 -34.37 15.68 -0.10
C PHE A 465 -33.87 15.79 1.35
N THR A 466 -34.80 15.68 2.28
CA THR A 466 -34.50 15.70 3.71
C THR A 466 -34.36 14.28 4.22
N LEU A 467 -33.31 14.01 5.02
CA LEU A 467 -33.06 12.74 5.65
C LEU A 467 -34.22 12.36 6.57
N ASN A 468 -34.74 11.14 6.41
CA ASN A 468 -35.78 10.62 7.27
C ASN A 468 -35.16 10.00 8.52
N LEU A 469 -35.07 10.78 9.59
CA LEU A 469 -34.43 10.39 10.84
C LEU A 469 -35.19 9.29 11.62
N PHE A 470 -36.47 9.03 11.32
CA PHE A 470 -37.18 7.88 11.89
C PHE A 470 -36.65 6.53 11.39
N ARG A 471 -35.94 6.53 10.26
CA ARG A 471 -35.27 5.34 9.69
C ARG A 471 -33.83 5.19 10.17
N VAL A 472 -33.28 6.23 10.80
CA VAL A 472 -31.89 6.26 11.25
C VAL A 472 -31.79 5.63 12.65
N ARG A 473 -30.87 4.67 12.79
CA ARG A 473 -30.58 4.07 14.09
C ARG A 473 -29.86 5.10 14.97
N ARG A 474 -30.47 5.47 16.08
CA ARG A 474 -29.94 6.43 17.05
C ARG A 474 -29.53 5.71 18.34
N SER A 475 -28.35 5.14 18.38
CA SER A 475 -27.77 4.64 19.63
C SER A 475 -26.49 5.42 19.91
N ILE A 476 -26.45 6.14 21.04
CA ILE A 476 -25.22 6.81 21.46
C ILE A 476 -24.32 5.79 22.14
N ILE A 477 -23.18 5.51 21.53
CA ILE A 477 -22.14 4.70 22.14
C ILE A 477 -21.33 5.60 23.08
N ARG A 478 -21.12 5.16 24.31
CA ARG A 478 -20.25 5.84 25.27
C ARG A 478 -18.97 5.04 25.48
N TYR A 479 -17.85 5.67 25.19
CA TYR A 479 -16.54 5.15 25.52
C TYR A 479 -16.08 5.80 26.83
N ARG A 480 -15.79 4.98 27.83
CA ARG A 480 -15.27 5.45 29.13
C ARG A 480 -13.75 5.28 29.13
N GLY A 481 -13.04 6.31 29.57
CA GLY A 481 -11.57 6.33 29.62
C GLY A 481 -10.96 5.39 30.66
N VAL A 482 -11.73 4.94 31.64
CA VAL A 482 -11.28 4.00 32.65
C VAL A 482 -12.12 2.74 32.56
N CYS A 483 -11.50 1.66 32.17
CA CYS A 483 -12.07 0.33 32.35
C CYS A 483 -11.63 -0.15 33.76
N GLU A 484 -12.55 -0.18 34.71
CA GLU A 484 -12.29 -0.87 35.96
C GLU A 484 -12.22 -2.37 35.65
N THR A 485 -11.02 -2.89 35.55
CA THR A 485 -10.79 -4.33 35.44
C THR A 485 -10.92 -4.94 36.82
N HIS A 486 -12.05 -5.57 37.09
CA HIS A 486 -12.15 -6.48 38.21
C HIS A 486 -11.54 -7.81 37.78
N MET A 487 -10.42 -8.17 38.40
CA MET A 487 -9.95 -9.56 38.32
C MET A 487 -10.81 -10.38 39.28
N ASP A 488 -11.42 -11.44 38.76
CA ASP A 488 -12.09 -12.43 39.60
C ASP A 488 -11.09 -13.07 40.58
N GLU A 489 -11.59 -13.52 41.74
CA GLU A 489 -10.76 -14.25 42.69
C GLU A 489 -10.15 -15.49 42.02
N ARG A 490 -8.86 -15.74 42.32
CA ARG A 490 -8.11 -16.89 41.78
C ARG A 490 -8.83 -18.19 42.11
N ARG A 491 -9.09 -19.02 41.10
CA ARG A 491 -9.71 -20.35 41.25
C ARG A 491 -8.68 -21.45 41.13
N ASP A 492 -8.85 -22.51 41.95
CA ASP A 492 -8.02 -23.72 41.87
C ASP A 492 -8.39 -24.63 40.70
N GLU A 493 -9.54 -24.40 40.06
CA GLU A 493 -10.02 -25.17 38.92
C GLU A 493 -9.28 -24.74 37.63
N VAL A 494 -8.77 -25.73 36.89
CA VAL A 494 -8.09 -25.47 35.60
C VAL A 494 -9.14 -25.32 34.50
N LEU A 495 -9.39 -24.09 34.11
CA LEU A 495 -10.20 -23.78 32.93
C LEU A 495 -9.33 -23.86 31.67
N THR A 496 -9.91 -24.39 30.60
CA THR A 496 -9.29 -24.44 29.27
C THR A 496 -9.85 -23.34 28.39
N LEU A 497 -9.11 -22.94 27.33
CA LEU A 497 -9.63 -22.02 26.31
C LEU A 497 -10.93 -22.59 25.66
N GLY A 498 -11.02 -23.91 25.50
CA GLY A 498 -12.23 -24.58 25.03
C GLY A 498 -13.46 -24.36 25.93
N SER A 499 -13.26 -24.16 27.26
CA SER A 499 -14.35 -23.82 28.18
C SER A 499 -14.92 -22.43 27.90
N VAL A 500 -14.06 -21.48 27.51
CA VAL A 500 -14.47 -20.10 27.14
C VAL A 500 -15.20 -20.10 25.79
N ILE A 501 -14.63 -20.78 24.79
CA ILE A 501 -15.25 -20.92 23.45
C ILE A 501 -16.61 -21.60 23.55
N GLY A 502 -16.72 -22.64 24.39
CA GLY A 502 -17.97 -23.35 24.68
C GLY A 502 -18.97 -22.58 25.55
N ARG A 503 -18.64 -21.34 25.96
CA ARG A 503 -19.45 -20.48 26.86
C ARG A 503 -19.74 -21.11 28.22
N ASN A 504 -18.90 -22.02 28.70
CA ASN A 504 -18.99 -22.63 30.02
C ASN A 504 -18.19 -21.86 31.08
N ALA A 505 -17.36 -20.91 30.66
CA ALA A 505 -16.60 -20.00 31.51
C ALA A 505 -16.47 -18.64 30.83
N GLY A 506 -16.33 -17.57 31.62
CA GLY A 506 -16.05 -16.23 31.15
C GLY A 506 -14.54 -16.02 30.85
N VAL A 507 -14.21 -15.05 30.02
CA VAL A 507 -12.80 -14.65 29.76
C VAL A 507 -12.12 -14.21 31.06
N ALA A 508 -12.78 -13.41 31.90
CA ALA A 508 -12.26 -12.95 33.19
C ALA A 508 -11.92 -14.14 34.12
N GLU A 509 -12.83 -15.14 34.22
CA GLU A 509 -12.59 -16.37 34.99
C GLU A 509 -11.40 -17.16 34.46
N PHE A 510 -11.26 -17.25 33.12
CA PHE A 510 -10.12 -17.92 32.50
C PHE A 510 -8.81 -17.18 32.80
N VAL A 511 -8.79 -15.85 32.71
CA VAL A 511 -7.61 -15.02 33.00
C VAL A 511 -7.23 -15.07 34.46
N ALA A 512 -8.19 -15.06 35.39
CA ALA A 512 -7.95 -15.09 36.83
C ALA A 512 -7.19 -16.33 37.36
N GLN A 513 -7.12 -17.40 36.58
CA GLN A 513 -6.33 -18.59 36.94
C GLN A 513 -4.82 -18.45 36.72
N PHE A 514 -4.38 -17.42 35.99
CA PHE A 514 -2.96 -17.21 35.71
C PHE A 514 -2.29 -16.37 36.79
N SER A 515 -1.03 -16.65 37.10
CA SER A 515 -0.22 -15.74 37.90
C SER A 515 0.18 -14.51 37.08
N LEU A 516 0.66 -13.46 37.75
CA LEU A 516 1.16 -12.28 37.08
C LEU A 516 2.33 -12.58 36.13
N GLU A 517 3.23 -13.52 36.55
CA GLU A 517 4.34 -13.99 35.73
C GLU A 517 3.83 -14.74 34.49
N GLU A 518 2.84 -15.63 34.64
CA GLU A 518 2.22 -16.36 33.54
C GLU A 518 1.50 -15.42 32.55
N LEU A 519 0.83 -14.35 33.06
CA LEU A 519 0.24 -13.32 32.22
C LEU A 519 1.29 -12.51 31.45
N SER A 520 2.42 -12.20 32.11
CA SER A 520 3.54 -11.53 31.44
C SER A 520 4.11 -12.38 30.32
N GLU A 521 4.28 -13.70 30.50
CA GLU A 521 4.72 -14.62 29.46
C GLU A 521 3.72 -14.71 28.29
N LEU A 522 2.42 -14.67 28.57
CA LEU A 522 1.40 -14.64 27.51
C LEU A 522 1.47 -13.37 26.66
N ILE A 523 1.79 -12.23 27.26
CA ILE A 523 1.91 -10.94 26.56
C ILE A 523 3.20 -10.87 25.76
N VAL A 524 4.31 -11.33 26.33
CA VAL A 524 5.63 -11.30 25.68
C VAL A 524 5.73 -12.35 24.57
N GLY A 525 5.09 -13.51 24.75
CA GLY A 525 5.19 -14.62 23.81
C GLY A 525 6.46 -15.45 24.04
N ASN A 526 6.87 -16.17 23.00
CA ASN A 526 8.07 -17.01 23.03
C ASN A 526 9.31 -16.16 22.68
N TYR A 527 10.42 -16.40 23.37
CA TYR A 527 11.70 -15.76 23.06
C TYR A 527 12.88 -16.65 23.48
N ILE A 528 14.00 -16.53 22.78
CA ILE A 528 15.25 -17.25 23.10
C ILE A 528 16.22 -16.31 23.81
N LYS A 529 16.80 -16.76 24.91
CA LYS A 529 17.60 -15.92 25.81
C LYS A 529 19.05 -15.66 25.37
N ASP A 530 19.58 -16.45 24.46
CA ASP A 530 21.03 -16.52 24.21
C ASP A 530 21.40 -15.98 22.80
N GLY A 531 21.64 -14.66 22.72
CA GLY A 531 22.26 -13.99 21.59
C GLY A 531 21.35 -13.03 20.80
N PHE A 532 21.95 -11.98 20.24
CA PHE A 532 21.23 -10.98 19.44
C PHE A 532 20.72 -11.56 18.11
N GLU A 533 21.43 -12.51 17.53
CA GLU A 533 20.99 -13.24 16.33
C GLU A 533 19.69 -14.01 16.54
N ASP A 534 19.42 -14.40 17.79
CA ASP A 534 18.27 -15.20 18.15
C ASP A 534 17.02 -14.35 18.46
N VAL A 535 17.13 -13.02 18.57
CA VAL A 535 16.01 -12.16 19.03
C VAL A 535 15.02 -11.83 17.92
N VAL A 536 15.46 -11.67 16.68
CA VAL A 536 14.61 -11.13 15.61
C VAL A 536 13.89 -12.21 14.80
N PHE A 537 14.38 -13.47 14.74
CA PHE A 537 13.82 -14.51 13.83
C PHE A 537 13.76 -15.91 14.45
N SER A 538 14.09 -16.05 15.69
CA SER A 538 14.11 -17.36 16.38
C SER A 538 13.00 -17.52 17.40
N SER A 539 12.12 -16.54 17.52
CA SER A 539 10.97 -16.61 18.43
C SER A 539 9.85 -17.52 17.93
N ALA A 540 9.77 -17.77 16.62
CA ALA A 540 8.78 -18.67 16.02
C ALA A 540 9.44 -20.03 15.67
N MET A 541 9.45 -20.94 16.61
CA MET A 541 10.09 -22.25 16.44
C MET A 541 9.29 -23.22 15.57
N HIS A 542 7.95 -23.04 15.51
CA HIS A 542 7.07 -23.93 14.75
C HIS A 542 7.04 -23.59 13.25
N VAL A 543 7.28 -22.33 12.90
CA VAL A 543 7.33 -21.85 11.51
C VAL A 543 8.56 -20.96 11.35
N PRO A 544 9.69 -21.51 10.88
CA PRO A 544 10.93 -20.75 10.72
C PRO A 544 10.77 -19.50 9.85
N GLY A 545 11.30 -18.38 10.30
CA GLY A 545 11.19 -17.07 9.64
C GLY A 545 9.94 -16.27 9.98
N ALA A 546 8.95 -16.82 10.68
CA ALA A 546 7.83 -16.05 11.21
C ALA A 546 8.29 -15.08 12.32
N ALA A 547 7.60 -13.96 12.47
CA ALA A 547 8.00 -12.87 13.35
C ALA A 547 7.92 -13.22 14.84
N ALA A 548 6.89 -13.95 15.24
CA ALA A 548 6.66 -14.30 16.64
C ALA A 548 5.76 -15.54 16.80
N GLU A 549 5.74 -16.09 18.00
CA GLU A 549 4.73 -17.05 18.42
C GLU A 549 4.39 -16.87 19.91
N THR A 550 3.19 -17.30 20.29
CA THR A 550 2.80 -17.32 21.71
C THR A 550 3.53 -18.44 22.44
N THR A 551 3.66 -18.30 23.77
CA THR A 551 4.33 -19.34 24.56
C THR A 551 3.61 -20.69 24.52
N GLY A 552 4.35 -21.77 24.27
CA GLY A 552 3.85 -23.16 24.31
C GLY A 552 3.65 -23.74 25.72
N ARG A 553 4.00 -22.99 26.76
CA ARG A 553 3.94 -23.44 28.16
C ARG A 553 2.57 -23.93 28.61
N PHE A 554 1.50 -23.39 28.00
CA PHE A 554 0.12 -23.65 28.42
C PHE A 554 -0.66 -24.61 27.54
N GLU A 555 -0.04 -25.20 26.51
CA GLU A 555 -0.70 -26.11 25.59
C GLU A 555 -1.25 -27.37 26.28
N GLY A 556 -0.41 -28.02 27.09
CA GLY A 556 -0.79 -29.28 27.75
C GLY A 556 -1.87 -29.12 28.80
N LYS A 557 -1.68 -28.23 29.77
CA LYS A 557 -2.54 -28.10 30.94
C LYS A 557 -3.81 -27.30 30.69
N ARG A 558 -3.73 -26.23 29.90
CA ARG A 558 -4.84 -25.27 29.67
C ARG A 558 -5.38 -25.31 28.25
N ARG A 559 -4.77 -26.13 27.38
CA ARG A 559 -5.10 -26.22 25.96
C ARG A 559 -5.14 -24.84 25.28
N PHE A 560 -4.18 -24.01 25.67
CA PHE A 560 -3.96 -22.72 25.01
C PHE A 560 -2.97 -22.97 23.87
N PRO A 561 -3.41 -22.93 22.61
CA PRO A 561 -2.55 -23.29 21.48
C PRO A 561 -1.45 -22.27 21.28
N VAL A 562 -0.32 -22.71 20.70
CA VAL A 562 0.65 -21.79 20.13
C VAL A 562 0.04 -21.14 18.89
N LEU A 563 0.05 -19.83 18.87
CA LEU A 563 -0.32 -19.03 17.71
C LEU A 563 0.95 -18.45 17.10
N VAL A 564 1.21 -18.75 15.85
CA VAL A 564 2.33 -18.20 15.09
C VAL A 564 1.89 -16.94 14.37
N MET A 565 2.70 -15.90 14.41
CA MET A 565 2.48 -14.62 13.78
C MET A 565 3.61 -14.35 12.79
N ALA A 566 3.29 -14.29 11.52
CA ALA A 566 4.24 -13.94 10.46
C ALA A 566 4.09 -12.47 10.06
N ASP A 567 5.18 -11.84 9.65
CA ASP A 567 5.14 -10.60 8.90
C ASP A 567 4.47 -10.87 7.56
N GLY A 568 3.75 -9.88 7.02
CA GLY A 568 3.00 -10.13 5.81
C GLY A 568 2.29 -8.96 5.16
N PRO A 569 2.83 -7.71 5.12
CA PRO A 569 2.14 -6.60 4.46
C PRO A 569 2.01 -6.78 2.94
N ALA A 570 2.87 -7.61 2.34
CA ALA A 570 2.83 -7.93 0.90
C ALA A 570 2.88 -9.44 0.61
N GLY A 571 2.42 -10.29 1.55
CA GLY A 571 2.51 -11.75 1.54
C GLY A 571 3.29 -12.27 2.73
N LEU A 572 3.24 -13.55 3.02
CA LEU A 572 3.91 -14.11 4.19
C LEU A 572 5.44 -14.06 4.04
N ARG A 573 6.10 -13.53 5.07
CA ARG A 573 7.54 -13.55 5.15
C ARG A 573 8.01 -14.71 6.02
N LEU A 574 8.45 -15.78 5.38
CA LEU A 574 8.96 -16.98 6.02
C LEU A 574 10.37 -17.30 5.53
N GLN A 575 11.13 -18.10 6.29
CA GLN A 575 12.41 -18.63 5.84
C GLN A 575 12.16 -19.63 4.69
N PRO A 576 12.62 -19.38 3.46
CA PRO A 576 12.22 -20.18 2.30
C PRO A 576 12.77 -21.60 2.33
N HIS A 577 13.94 -21.79 2.91
CA HIS A 577 14.61 -23.09 3.06
C HIS A 577 15.24 -23.21 4.44
N PHE A 578 14.93 -24.28 5.16
CA PHE A 578 15.52 -24.61 6.46
C PHE A 578 15.75 -26.11 6.58
N LYS A 579 16.52 -26.52 7.60
CA LYS A 579 16.77 -27.93 7.92
C LYS A 579 16.36 -28.25 9.36
N ALA A 580 15.91 -29.47 9.55
CA ALA A 580 15.67 -30.01 10.88
C ALA A 580 16.21 -31.44 11.03
N THR A 581 16.49 -31.84 12.26
CA THR A 581 16.82 -33.24 12.58
C THR A 581 15.60 -34.14 12.36
N ARG A 582 15.78 -35.45 12.29
CA ARG A 582 14.65 -36.40 12.23
C ARG A 582 13.76 -36.35 13.47
N ASN A 583 14.24 -35.82 14.57
CA ASN A 583 13.44 -35.62 15.77
C ASN A 583 12.67 -34.31 15.79
N GLY A 584 12.78 -33.49 14.73
CA GLY A 584 12.10 -32.21 14.60
C GLY A 584 12.81 -31.05 15.31
N ASP A 585 14.09 -31.17 15.61
CA ASP A 585 14.88 -30.05 16.16
C ASP A 585 15.36 -29.18 14.99
N LEU A 586 15.03 -27.90 15.01
CA LEU A 586 15.42 -26.93 14.00
C LEU A 586 16.95 -26.74 14.01
N LEU A 587 17.57 -26.78 12.83
CA LEU A 587 18.99 -26.51 12.65
C LEU A 587 19.20 -25.05 12.23
N ARG A 588 20.23 -24.40 12.81
CA ARG A 588 20.59 -23.02 12.46
C ARG A 588 21.16 -22.96 11.03
N GLY A 589 20.90 -21.86 10.35
CA GLY A 589 21.38 -21.62 8.99
C GLY A 589 20.25 -21.59 7.94
N GLY A 590 20.62 -21.28 6.71
CA GLY A 590 19.73 -21.10 5.57
C GLY A 590 19.54 -19.64 5.19
N GLU A 591 18.82 -19.40 4.11
CA GLU A 591 18.50 -18.05 3.65
C GLU A 591 17.52 -17.37 4.60
N MET A 592 17.87 -16.20 5.13
CA MET A 592 17.02 -15.46 6.06
C MET A 592 16.60 -14.09 5.49
N PHE A 593 17.50 -13.40 4.83
CA PHE A 593 17.30 -12.06 4.28
C PHE A 593 17.98 -11.94 2.91
N GLY A 594 17.35 -11.30 1.95
CA GLY A 594 17.73 -11.23 0.57
C GLY A 594 19.22 -11.18 0.19
N LEU A 595 20.04 -10.44 0.94
CA LEU A 595 21.49 -10.37 0.72
C LEU A 595 22.31 -11.19 1.73
N ILE A 596 21.71 -11.64 2.84
CA ILE A 596 22.42 -12.42 3.87
C ILE A 596 22.09 -13.89 3.71
N ASN A 597 23.08 -14.63 3.24
CA ASN A 597 23.04 -16.10 3.21
C ASN A 597 23.82 -16.63 4.43
N ASN A 598 23.12 -17.32 5.31
CA ASN A 598 23.70 -17.95 6.50
C ASN A 598 23.91 -19.43 6.18
N PRO A 599 25.11 -19.88 5.77
CA PRO A 599 25.33 -21.27 5.42
C PRO A 599 25.01 -22.18 6.60
N PHE A 600 24.49 -23.37 6.33
CA PHE A 600 24.32 -24.37 7.37
C PHE A 600 25.68 -24.74 7.98
N PRO A 601 25.76 -24.95 9.30
CA PRO A 601 27.01 -25.34 9.96
C PRO A 601 27.65 -26.61 9.35
N GLU A 602 28.99 -26.70 9.35
CA GLU A 602 29.71 -27.85 8.79
C GLU A 602 29.38 -29.17 9.50
N ASP A 603 28.93 -29.10 10.75
CA ASP A 603 28.50 -30.25 11.56
C ASP A 603 27.03 -30.62 11.40
N THR A 604 26.33 -30.01 10.42
CA THR A 604 24.95 -30.37 10.07
C THR A 604 24.87 -31.90 9.82
N PRO A 605 23.96 -32.63 10.50
CA PRO A 605 23.82 -34.07 10.30
C PRO A 605 23.54 -34.43 8.84
N GLU A 606 24.19 -35.43 8.27
CA GLU A 606 23.98 -35.91 6.92
C GLU A 606 22.53 -36.38 6.64
N ASP A 607 21.83 -36.79 7.69
CA ASP A 607 20.44 -37.23 7.63
C ASP A 607 19.41 -36.14 8.01
N ALA A 608 19.84 -34.89 8.11
CA ALA A 608 18.95 -33.75 8.29
C ALA A 608 17.97 -33.65 7.11
N ILE A 609 16.74 -33.24 7.42
CA ILE A 609 15.66 -33.11 6.44
C ILE A 609 15.60 -31.65 5.97
N ASP A 610 15.60 -31.46 4.66
CA ASP A 610 15.38 -30.17 4.01
C ASP A 610 13.89 -29.87 3.95
N TYR A 611 13.52 -28.63 4.29
CA TYR A 611 12.15 -28.12 4.21
C TYR A 611 12.11 -26.82 3.40
N TYR A 612 11.04 -26.67 2.60
CA TYR A 612 10.84 -25.55 1.68
C TYR A 612 9.45 -24.93 1.87
N GLN A 613 9.39 -23.60 1.99
CA GLN A 613 8.16 -22.83 2.22
C GLN A 613 8.20 -21.46 1.54
N TYR A 614 8.30 -21.47 0.20
CA TYR A 614 8.20 -20.24 -0.58
C TYR A 614 6.78 -19.69 -0.54
N CYS A 615 6.67 -18.38 -0.40
CA CYS A 615 5.40 -17.67 -0.39
C CYS A 615 5.25 -16.75 -1.59
N THR A 616 4.01 -16.39 -1.90
CA THR A 616 3.69 -15.50 -3.01
C THR A 616 3.72 -14.06 -2.54
N MET A 617 4.42 -13.19 -3.27
CA MET A 617 4.38 -11.76 -3.02
C MET A 617 3.23 -11.13 -3.78
N ILE A 618 2.28 -10.55 -3.04
CA ILE A 618 1.16 -9.78 -3.56
C ILE A 618 1.53 -8.29 -3.66
N PRO A 619 0.73 -7.45 -4.34
CA PRO A 619 0.95 -6.01 -4.35
C PRO A 619 0.96 -5.40 -2.96
N THR A 620 1.78 -4.35 -2.75
CA THR A 620 1.79 -3.57 -1.51
C THR A 620 0.44 -2.89 -1.25
N ALA A 621 0.19 -2.49 0.00
CA ALA A 621 -1.09 -1.90 0.43
C ALA A 621 -1.49 -0.67 -0.42
N ILE A 622 -0.55 0.21 -0.76
CA ILE A 622 -0.79 1.36 -1.65
C ILE A 622 -1.22 0.91 -3.05
N SER A 623 -0.54 -0.08 -3.61
CA SER A 623 -0.90 -0.64 -4.92
C SER A 623 -2.26 -1.34 -4.88
N LEU A 624 -2.57 -2.09 -3.81
CA LEU A 624 -3.89 -2.70 -3.60
C LEU A 624 -5.00 -1.64 -3.48
N ALA A 625 -4.77 -0.58 -2.72
CA ALA A 625 -5.70 0.52 -2.57
C ALA A 625 -5.97 1.22 -3.92
N SER A 626 -4.94 1.35 -4.78
CA SER A 626 -5.08 1.93 -6.13
C SER A 626 -6.01 1.13 -7.04
N THR A 627 -6.34 -0.11 -6.71
CA THR A 627 -7.36 -0.88 -7.45
C THR A 627 -8.77 -0.33 -7.26
N TRP A 628 -9.09 0.28 -6.13
CA TRP A 628 -10.44 0.67 -5.71
C TRP A 628 -11.43 -0.51 -5.82
N ASN A 629 -10.96 -1.74 -5.61
CA ASN A 629 -11.71 -2.97 -5.83
C ASN A 629 -11.62 -3.89 -4.61
N LEU A 630 -12.58 -3.78 -3.69
CA LEU A 630 -12.61 -4.55 -2.45
C LEU A 630 -12.71 -6.06 -2.71
N ASN A 631 -13.42 -6.48 -3.76
CA ASN A 631 -13.54 -7.90 -4.13
C ASN A 631 -12.20 -8.49 -4.59
N LEU A 632 -11.37 -7.68 -5.26
CA LEU A 632 -10.02 -8.08 -5.66
C LEU A 632 -9.13 -8.25 -4.43
N ILE A 633 -9.17 -7.29 -3.51
CA ILE A 633 -8.39 -7.33 -2.26
C ILE A 633 -8.78 -8.56 -1.44
N GLU A 634 -10.07 -8.88 -1.34
CA GLU A 634 -10.54 -10.09 -0.65
C GLU A 634 -9.99 -11.37 -1.29
N LYS A 635 -9.95 -11.46 -2.63
CA LYS A 635 -9.38 -12.62 -3.33
C LYS A 635 -7.89 -12.79 -3.04
N LEU A 636 -7.11 -11.70 -3.03
CA LEU A 636 -5.69 -11.76 -2.68
C LEU A 636 -5.48 -12.08 -1.19
N GLY A 637 -6.31 -11.54 -0.31
CA GLY A 637 -6.31 -11.91 1.10
C GLY A 637 -6.61 -13.40 1.34
N ARG A 638 -7.50 -14.00 0.57
CA ARG A 638 -7.76 -15.45 0.60
C ARG A 638 -6.56 -16.26 0.15
N LEU A 639 -5.83 -15.79 -0.89
CA LEU A 639 -4.60 -16.42 -1.36
C LEU A 639 -3.55 -16.48 -0.23
N VAL A 640 -3.34 -15.35 0.47
CA VAL A 640 -2.43 -15.32 1.63
C VAL A 640 -2.92 -16.27 2.73
N GLY A 641 -4.23 -16.31 3.00
CA GLY A 641 -4.83 -17.24 3.95
C GLY A 641 -4.69 -18.72 3.57
N GLU A 642 -4.55 -19.06 2.27
CA GLU A 642 -4.25 -20.43 1.82
C GLU A 642 -2.77 -20.82 2.06
N GLU A 643 -1.88 -19.85 2.14
CA GLU A 643 -0.45 -20.06 2.43
C GLU A 643 -0.18 -20.13 3.95
N MET A 644 -1.06 -19.60 4.80
CA MET A 644 -1.02 -19.72 6.27
C MET A 644 -1.38 -21.12 6.74
#